data_67a5eb961eb9bdf69d69b8df59eab4f6
#
_entry.id   67a5eb961eb9bdf69d69b8df59eab4f6
#
_cell.length_a   1.000
_cell.length_b   1.000
_cell.length_c   1.000
_cell.angle_alpha   90.00
_cell.angle_beta   90.00
_cell.angle_gamma   90.00
#
_symmetry.space_group_name_H-M   'P 1'
#
loop_
_entity.id
_entity.type
_entity.pdbx_description
1 polymer ?
#
loop_
_entity_poly.entity_id
_entity_poly.type
_entity_poly.pdbx_seq_one_letter_code
_entity_poly.pdbx_strand_id
1 'polypeptide(L)'
;MPEAVIHPVSQAAASRSHLNPQRFDELYKQSIEFPEEFWAEQAGELIYWHEPWKTVISSDFTQAEASWFSGAKLNVTFNCIDRHLERRGEQTAIIWEGDEPCDDKKITYRQLHQHVCRLSNALKQRGVKKGDRVCIYMPMIPEAAYAMLACARIGAIHSVVFGGFSPESLKDRILDSDCQTVITADQGLRGGRVIPLKENVDKALEQCSNVHSVFVVRRTNADVAWFDERDVCYHKATTSVSDVCEPELMDAEDPLFILYTSGSTGKPKGVLHTTAGYLVGASITHKYIFDYHNDDVYWCTADVGWVTGHSYIIYGPLANGAITLMFEGVPTYPDASRFWQVVDKHQVNIFYTAPTAIRALMSAGDEPVTKTSRTSLRLLGSVGEPINPEAWEWYYKVVGDSRCPIVDTWWQTETGAIMISPLPGVTDLKPGSATKPFFGVRPALLDADGNEIEGPGTGNLVLSQSWPSQLRTVFGDHQRCIDTYFKTYPGYYFTGDSARRDEDGDYWVTGRVDDVINVSGHRLGTAEIESALVLHNSVAEAAVVGYPHDIKGQGIYAYVTLMSGEDPTEDLRKELTQFVGKEIGAFAKPEVIQFAPGLPKTRSGKIMRRILRKIAANELDSLGDTTTLAEPSVVDLLIENRANK
;
A
#
# COMPACT_ATOMS: atom_id res chain seq x y z
N MET A 1 -27.82 -2.27 -14.93
CA MET A 1 -26.93 -1.23 -14.40
C MET A 1 -26.84 -0.14 -15.47
N PRO A 2 -26.77 1.15 -15.15
CA PRO A 2 -26.49 2.16 -16.17
C PRO A 2 -25.19 1.79 -16.89
N GLU A 3 -25.09 2.08 -18.19
CA GLU A 3 -23.86 1.90 -18.97
C GLU A 3 -22.71 2.58 -18.24
N ALA A 4 -21.58 1.86 -18.07
CA ALA A 4 -20.41 2.41 -17.43
C ALA A 4 -19.90 3.62 -18.23
N VAL A 5 -19.67 4.74 -17.58
CA VAL A 5 -19.03 5.90 -18.19
C VAL A 5 -17.62 5.46 -18.63
N ILE A 6 -17.27 5.69 -19.89
CA ILE A 6 -15.95 5.39 -20.44
C ILE A 6 -15.22 6.69 -20.70
N HIS A 7 -14.01 6.81 -20.16
CA HIS A 7 -13.08 7.89 -20.47
C HIS A 7 -12.01 7.37 -21.45
N PRO A 8 -12.08 7.71 -22.74
CA PRO A 8 -11.15 7.19 -23.72
C PRO A 8 -9.74 7.72 -23.52
N VAL A 9 -8.76 6.95 -23.98
CA VAL A 9 -7.36 7.38 -24.00
C VAL A 9 -7.21 8.71 -24.72
N SER A 10 -6.67 9.71 -24.03
CA SER A 10 -6.43 11.02 -24.64
C SER A 10 -5.25 10.96 -25.63
N GLN A 11 -5.29 11.79 -26.67
CA GLN A 11 -4.20 11.90 -27.65
C GLN A 11 -2.87 12.29 -26.97
N ALA A 12 -2.92 13.12 -25.95
CA ALA A 12 -1.74 13.53 -25.17
C ALA A 12 -1.10 12.34 -24.44
N ALA A 13 -1.91 11.50 -23.78
CA ALA A 13 -1.43 10.30 -23.13
C ALA A 13 -0.89 9.29 -24.16
N ALA A 14 -1.62 9.01 -25.23
CA ALA A 14 -1.19 8.09 -26.29
C ALA A 14 0.13 8.46 -26.95
N SER A 15 0.37 9.76 -27.17
CA SER A 15 1.60 10.23 -27.83
C SER A 15 2.85 10.19 -26.97
N ARG A 16 2.67 10.16 -25.62
CA ARG A 16 3.78 10.16 -24.65
C ARG A 16 4.10 8.78 -24.08
N SER A 17 3.09 7.92 -24.00
CA SER A 17 3.19 6.63 -23.32
C SER A 17 4.31 5.73 -23.86
N HIS A 18 4.98 5.00 -22.97
CA HIS A 18 5.93 3.93 -23.32
C HIS A 18 5.31 2.83 -24.15
N LEU A 19 4.00 2.63 -24.05
CA LEU A 19 3.26 1.56 -24.70
C LEU A 19 2.09 2.12 -25.51
N ASN A 20 1.78 1.45 -26.60
CA ASN A 20 0.51 1.58 -27.31
C ASN A 20 -0.28 0.27 -27.17
N PRO A 21 -1.57 0.23 -27.52
CA PRO A 21 -2.40 -0.97 -27.38
C PRO A 21 -1.80 -2.22 -28.04
N GLN A 22 -1.30 -2.11 -29.27
CA GLN A 22 -0.71 -3.24 -29.98
C GLN A 22 0.52 -3.80 -29.23
N ARG A 23 1.42 -2.92 -28.78
CA ARG A 23 2.64 -3.36 -28.07
C ARG A 23 2.29 -3.96 -26.70
N PHE A 24 1.26 -3.45 -26.03
CA PHE A 24 0.75 -4.04 -24.80
C PHE A 24 0.26 -5.47 -25.04
N ASP A 25 -0.58 -5.69 -26.05
CA ASP A 25 -1.13 -7.01 -26.37
C ASP A 25 -0.02 -8.02 -26.70
N GLU A 26 0.98 -7.60 -27.49
CA GLU A 26 2.15 -8.44 -27.81
C GLU A 26 2.92 -8.85 -26.56
N LEU A 27 3.26 -7.88 -25.68
CA LEU A 27 4.02 -8.12 -24.46
C LEU A 27 3.21 -8.93 -23.44
N TYR A 28 1.91 -8.63 -23.28
CA TYR A 28 1.05 -9.40 -22.40
C TYR A 28 0.97 -10.85 -22.85
N LYS A 29 0.71 -11.09 -24.13
CA LYS A 29 0.68 -12.43 -24.70
C LYS A 29 2.01 -13.17 -24.48
N GLN A 30 3.14 -12.52 -24.77
CA GLN A 30 4.47 -13.08 -24.53
C GLN A 30 4.68 -13.43 -23.06
N SER A 31 4.25 -12.56 -22.14
CA SER A 31 4.41 -12.77 -20.69
C SER A 31 3.61 -13.95 -20.14
N ILE A 32 2.54 -14.35 -20.84
CA ILE A 32 1.68 -15.49 -20.48
C ILE A 32 2.12 -16.78 -21.17
N GLU A 33 2.40 -16.73 -22.49
CA GLU A 33 2.73 -17.92 -23.28
C GLU A 33 4.21 -18.32 -23.17
N PHE A 34 5.10 -17.34 -22.96
CA PHE A 34 6.56 -17.54 -22.89
C PHE A 34 7.17 -16.76 -21.70
N PRO A 35 6.74 -17.08 -20.46
CA PRO A 35 7.11 -16.28 -19.28
C PRO A 35 8.62 -16.27 -19.00
N GLU A 36 9.35 -17.37 -19.26
CA GLU A 36 10.79 -17.40 -19.02
C GLU A 36 11.54 -16.42 -19.93
N GLU A 37 11.22 -16.41 -21.21
CA GLU A 37 11.84 -15.49 -22.18
C GLU A 37 11.48 -14.04 -21.89
N PHE A 38 10.19 -13.78 -21.63
CA PHE A 38 9.71 -12.44 -21.30
C PHE A 38 10.42 -11.87 -20.07
N TRP A 39 10.42 -12.62 -18.96
CA TRP A 39 11.01 -12.13 -17.73
C TRP A 39 12.54 -12.08 -17.77
N ALA A 40 13.21 -12.94 -18.54
CA ALA A 40 14.63 -12.85 -18.79
C ALA A 40 14.99 -11.53 -19.52
N GLU A 41 14.24 -11.18 -20.56
CA GLU A 41 14.42 -9.92 -21.29
C GLU A 41 14.18 -8.71 -20.40
N GLN A 42 13.02 -8.64 -19.72
CA GLN A 42 12.68 -7.50 -18.85
C GLN A 42 13.66 -7.33 -17.68
N ALA A 43 14.04 -8.42 -17.03
CA ALA A 43 15.00 -8.38 -15.93
C ALA A 43 16.39 -7.93 -16.41
N GLY A 44 16.82 -8.35 -17.61
CA GLY A 44 18.08 -7.93 -18.21
C GLY A 44 18.12 -6.44 -18.57
N GLU A 45 16.99 -5.86 -18.98
CA GLU A 45 16.90 -4.44 -19.30
C GLU A 45 16.81 -3.55 -18.06
N LEU A 46 16.03 -3.97 -17.05
CA LEU A 46 15.67 -3.14 -15.91
C LEU A 46 16.70 -3.15 -14.80
N ILE A 47 17.37 -4.27 -14.58
CA ILE A 47 18.19 -4.53 -13.39
C ILE A 47 19.64 -4.84 -13.81
N TYR A 48 20.60 -4.32 -13.04
CA TYR A 48 21.99 -4.71 -13.16
C TYR A 48 22.25 -5.97 -12.32
N TRP A 49 22.84 -6.99 -12.96
CA TRP A 49 23.19 -8.28 -12.37
C TRP A 49 24.71 -8.41 -12.29
N HIS A 50 25.22 -8.72 -11.11
CA HIS A 50 26.63 -9.04 -10.93
C HIS A 50 26.97 -10.38 -11.58
N GLU A 51 26.11 -11.37 -11.34
CA GLU A 51 26.14 -12.67 -12.00
C GLU A 51 24.73 -12.98 -12.51
N PRO A 52 24.60 -13.44 -13.77
CA PRO A 52 23.30 -13.75 -14.34
C PRO A 52 22.70 -15.03 -13.70
N TRP A 53 21.42 -15.21 -13.86
CA TRP A 53 20.69 -16.40 -13.40
C TRP A 53 20.98 -17.64 -14.23
N LYS A 54 20.70 -18.81 -13.63
CA LYS A 54 20.72 -20.11 -14.29
C LYS A 54 19.31 -20.56 -14.66
N THR A 55 18.32 -20.21 -13.83
CA THR A 55 16.91 -20.53 -14.01
C THR A 55 16.10 -19.28 -13.76
N VAL A 56 15.19 -18.94 -14.69
CA VAL A 56 14.35 -17.74 -14.56
C VAL A 56 13.23 -17.97 -13.57
N ILE A 57 12.46 -19.06 -13.72
CA ILE A 57 11.28 -19.39 -12.93
C ILE A 57 11.33 -20.83 -12.47
N SER A 58 11.01 -21.07 -11.22
CA SER A 58 10.59 -22.38 -10.69
C SER A 58 9.49 -22.15 -9.68
N SER A 59 8.31 -22.76 -9.87
CA SER A 59 7.19 -22.55 -8.96
C SER A 59 6.31 -23.78 -8.85
N ASP A 60 5.82 -24.03 -7.62
CA ASP A 60 4.82 -25.05 -7.32
C ASP A 60 3.79 -24.46 -6.34
N PHE A 61 2.62 -24.14 -6.85
CA PHE A 61 1.54 -23.57 -6.02
C PHE A 61 0.94 -24.59 -5.04
N THR A 62 1.14 -25.90 -5.26
CA THR A 62 0.67 -26.92 -4.31
C THR A 62 1.49 -26.93 -3.02
N GLN A 63 2.74 -26.49 -3.10
CA GLN A 63 3.66 -26.35 -1.97
C GLN A 63 3.88 -24.89 -1.55
N ALA A 64 3.21 -23.93 -2.18
CA ALA A 64 3.46 -22.49 -2.03
C ALA A 64 4.93 -22.11 -2.28
N GLU A 65 5.59 -22.80 -3.18
CA GLU A 65 6.98 -22.57 -3.53
C GLU A 65 7.09 -21.73 -4.80
N ALA A 66 7.96 -20.73 -4.75
CA ALA A 66 8.35 -19.94 -5.92
C ALA A 66 9.80 -19.48 -5.76
N SER A 67 10.57 -19.60 -6.83
CA SER A 67 11.89 -19.01 -6.95
C SER A 67 12.08 -18.36 -8.31
N TRP A 68 12.72 -17.20 -8.32
CA TRP A 68 12.92 -16.38 -9.49
C TRP A 68 14.39 -15.99 -9.65
N PHE A 69 14.90 -16.09 -10.87
CA PHE A 69 16.28 -15.75 -11.22
C PHE A 69 17.33 -16.51 -10.40
N SER A 70 17.06 -17.79 -10.14
CA SER A 70 17.93 -18.62 -9.29
C SER A 70 19.34 -18.73 -9.83
N GLY A 71 20.32 -18.57 -8.93
CA GLY A 71 21.75 -18.56 -9.23
C GLY A 71 22.31 -17.20 -9.62
N ALA A 72 21.47 -16.15 -9.72
CA ALA A 72 21.94 -14.79 -9.95
C ALA A 72 22.49 -14.15 -8.67
N LYS A 73 23.37 -13.17 -8.87
CA LYS A 73 23.91 -12.31 -7.80
C LYS A 73 23.67 -10.84 -8.11
N LEU A 74 23.14 -10.11 -7.14
CA LEU A 74 22.90 -8.68 -7.24
C LEU A 74 22.88 -8.02 -5.87
N ASN A 75 22.76 -6.69 -5.84
CA ASN A 75 22.38 -5.94 -4.64
C ASN A 75 21.29 -4.93 -5.00
N VAL A 76 20.26 -4.83 -4.18
CA VAL A 76 19.13 -3.90 -4.40
C VAL A 76 19.60 -2.45 -4.33
N THR A 77 20.44 -2.11 -3.35
CA THR A 77 20.93 -0.74 -3.17
C THR A 77 21.84 -0.31 -4.31
N PHE A 78 22.67 -1.22 -4.83
CA PHE A 78 23.46 -0.96 -6.05
C PHE A 78 22.54 -0.55 -7.21
N ASN A 79 21.45 -1.28 -7.38
CA ASN A 79 20.45 -0.99 -8.43
C ASN A 79 19.69 0.31 -8.20
N CYS A 80 19.42 0.67 -6.95
CA CYS A 80 18.70 1.90 -6.60
C CYS A 80 19.59 3.15 -6.59
N ILE A 81 20.91 3.01 -6.38
CA ILE A 81 21.79 4.15 -6.16
C ILE A 81 23.06 4.09 -7.03
N ASP A 82 23.91 3.09 -6.81
CA ASP A 82 25.29 3.09 -7.32
C ASP A 82 25.36 3.18 -8.84
N ARG A 83 24.54 2.39 -9.56
CA ARG A 83 24.50 2.39 -11.03
C ARG A 83 24.07 3.73 -11.65
N HIS A 84 23.45 4.61 -10.84
CA HIS A 84 23.02 5.92 -11.29
C HIS A 84 24.05 7.02 -11.05
N LEU A 85 25.05 6.79 -10.20
CA LEU A 85 25.98 7.84 -9.74
C LEU A 85 26.75 8.54 -10.87
N GLU A 86 27.20 7.79 -11.87
CA GLU A 86 27.99 8.34 -12.97
C GLU A 86 27.17 9.36 -13.79
N ARG A 87 25.91 9.02 -14.11
CA ARG A 87 25.07 9.83 -15.01
C ARG A 87 24.13 10.77 -14.26
N ARG A 88 23.73 10.43 -13.05
CA ARG A 88 22.68 11.08 -12.26
C ARG A 88 23.11 11.44 -10.86
N GLY A 89 24.41 11.43 -10.54
CA GLY A 89 24.89 11.68 -9.18
C GLY A 89 24.41 12.99 -8.59
N GLU A 90 24.29 14.03 -9.40
CA GLU A 90 23.82 15.35 -8.96
C GLU A 90 22.31 15.57 -9.17
N GLN A 91 21.61 14.61 -9.79
CA GLN A 91 20.15 14.64 -9.89
C GLN A 91 19.55 14.40 -8.50
N THR A 92 18.45 15.09 -8.21
CA THR A 92 17.64 14.80 -7.01
C THR A 92 17.10 13.36 -7.09
N ALA A 93 17.37 12.57 -6.06
CA ALA A 93 16.82 11.25 -5.86
C ALA A 93 15.55 11.33 -5.00
N ILE A 94 15.63 12.05 -3.87
CA ILE A 94 14.54 12.19 -2.92
C ILE A 94 14.27 13.68 -2.69
N ILE A 95 13.01 14.06 -2.84
CA ILE A 95 12.47 15.29 -2.28
C ILE A 95 11.75 14.90 -0.99
N TRP A 96 12.14 15.48 0.12
CA TRP A 96 11.41 15.34 1.37
C TRP A 96 10.65 16.61 1.67
N GLU A 97 9.39 16.47 2.00
CA GLU A 97 8.51 17.54 2.46
C GLU A 97 8.04 17.23 3.87
N GLY A 98 8.33 18.10 4.82
CA GLY A 98 8.00 17.94 6.23
C GLY A 98 6.51 18.15 6.53
N ASP A 99 6.14 17.93 7.79
CA ASP A 99 4.79 18.23 8.29
C ASP A 99 4.48 19.72 8.16
N GLU A 100 5.44 20.58 8.54
CA GLU A 100 5.34 22.03 8.33
C GLU A 100 5.66 22.42 6.88
N PRO A 101 4.86 23.31 6.24
CA PRO A 101 5.02 23.67 4.83
C PRO A 101 6.35 24.31 4.43
N CYS A 102 7.10 24.85 5.40
CA CYS A 102 8.42 25.44 5.18
C CYS A 102 9.60 24.49 5.37
N ASP A 103 9.32 23.23 5.76
CA ASP A 103 10.35 22.25 6.08
C ASP A 103 10.49 21.26 4.91
N ASP A 104 11.53 21.42 4.09
CA ASP A 104 11.79 20.54 2.95
C ASP A 104 13.29 20.35 2.69
N LYS A 105 13.62 19.27 2.00
CA LYS A 105 14.99 18.95 1.55
C LYS A 105 15.00 18.28 0.19
N LYS A 106 16.00 18.56 -0.62
CA LYS A 106 16.33 17.80 -1.83
C LYS A 106 17.64 17.04 -1.59
N ILE A 107 17.62 15.74 -1.82
CA ILE A 107 18.75 14.84 -1.62
C ILE A 107 19.12 14.28 -2.99
N THR A 108 20.36 14.52 -3.42
CA THR A 108 20.86 13.98 -4.68
C THR A 108 21.22 12.49 -4.55
N TYR A 109 21.34 11.77 -5.69
CA TYR A 109 21.80 10.37 -5.68
C TYR A 109 23.16 10.22 -4.99
N ARG A 110 24.08 11.17 -5.17
CA ARG A 110 25.40 11.18 -4.50
C ARG A 110 25.26 11.35 -2.99
N GLN A 111 24.43 12.28 -2.55
CA GLN A 111 24.18 12.47 -1.12
C GLN A 111 23.48 11.25 -0.51
N LEU A 112 22.50 10.67 -1.23
CA LEU A 112 21.83 9.43 -0.81
C LEU A 112 22.82 8.29 -0.64
N HIS A 113 23.74 8.10 -1.60
CA HIS A 113 24.83 7.13 -1.50
C HIS A 113 25.66 7.31 -0.24
N GLN A 114 26.11 8.56 0.03
CA GLN A 114 26.94 8.87 1.19
C GLN A 114 26.21 8.56 2.51
N HIS A 115 24.93 8.98 2.63
CA HIS A 115 24.13 8.71 3.83
C HIS A 115 23.91 7.21 4.05
N VAL A 116 23.60 6.48 2.99
CA VAL A 116 23.38 5.03 3.05
C VAL A 116 24.67 4.30 3.41
N CYS A 117 25.80 4.64 2.80
CA CYS A 117 27.10 4.03 3.13
C CYS A 117 27.50 4.27 4.58
N ARG A 118 27.33 5.50 5.09
CA ARG A 118 27.63 5.83 6.49
C ARG A 118 26.77 5.04 7.46
N LEU A 119 25.46 4.96 7.21
CA LEU A 119 24.57 4.16 8.06
C LEU A 119 24.90 2.67 7.99
N SER A 120 25.21 2.15 6.80
CA SER A 120 25.66 0.77 6.60
C SER A 120 26.90 0.45 7.45
N ASN A 121 27.91 1.33 7.42
CA ASN A 121 29.12 1.17 8.22
C ASN A 121 28.85 1.29 9.73
N ALA A 122 27.96 2.19 10.15
CA ALA A 122 27.56 2.32 11.55
C ALA A 122 26.83 1.07 12.05
N LEU A 123 25.95 0.47 11.24
CA LEU A 123 25.28 -0.80 11.54
C LEU A 123 26.30 -1.96 11.67
N LYS A 124 27.26 -2.05 10.73
CA LYS A 124 28.36 -3.05 10.80
C LYS A 124 29.19 -2.90 12.07
N GLN A 125 29.50 -1.67 12.50
CA GLN A 125 30.24 -1.42 13.75
C GLN A 125 29.47 -1.91 15.00
N ARG A 126 28.13 -2.01 14.93
CA ARG A 126 27.28 -2.57 15.98
C ARG A 126 26.99 -4.05 15.81
N GLY A 127 27.70 -4.72 14.87
CA GLY A 127 27.64 -6.16 14.66
C GLY A 127 26.58 -6.64 13.70
N VAL A 128 25.84 -5.74 13.05
CA VAL A 128 24.82 -6.13 12.04
C VAL A 128 25.51 -6.68 10.79
N LYS A 129 25.08 -7.82 10.34
CA LYS A 129 25.62 -8.57 9.19
C LYS A 129 24.50 -9.13 8.31
N LYS A 130 24.88 -9.69 7.17
CA LYS A 130 23.97 -10.38 6.24
C LYS A 130 23.09 -11.38 6.98
N GLY A 131 21.76 -11.30 6.74
CA GLY A 131 20.74 -12.16 7.32
C GLY A 131 20.21 -11.71 8.69
N ASP A 132 20.84 -10.74 9.36
CA ASP A 132 20.29 -10.17 10.58
C ASP A 132 19.05 -9.32 10.29
N ARG A 133 18.09 -9.28 11.24
CA ARG A 133 16.87 -8.48 11.12
C ARG A 133 17.05 -7.17 11.86
N VAL A 134 16.65 -6.10 11.19
CA VAL A 134 16.67 -4.72 11.71
C VAL A 134 15.25 -4.17 11.68
N CYS A 135 14.73 -3.79 12.84
CA CYS A 135 13.44 -3.12 12.96
C CYS A 135 13.61 -1.61 12.67
N ILE A 136 12.76 -1.07 11.80
CA ILE A 136 12.73 0.35 11.48
C ILE A 136 11.39 0.92 11.93
N TYR A 137 11.40 1.74 12.99
CA TYR A 137 10.22 2.39 13.57
C TYR A 137 10.43 3.91 13.51
N MET A 138 10.14 4.49 12.35
CA MET A 138 10.54 5.85 11.97
C MET A 138 9.35 6.68 11.46
N PRO A 139 9.39 8.01 11.59
CA PRO A 139 8.50 8.88 10.83
C PRO A 139 8.94 8.93 9.36
N MET A 140 8.13 9.54 8.50
CA MET A 140 8.42 9.71 7.07
C MET A 140 9.49 10.79 6.81
N ILE A 141 10.71 10.54 7.29
CA ILE A 141 11.90 11.37 7.09
C ILE A 141 12.94 10.65 6.22
N PRO A 142 13.89 11.36 5.61
CA PRO A 142 14.88 10.74 4.72
C PRO A 142 15.66 9.60 5.36
N GLU A 143 15.90 9.67 6.66
CA GLU A 143 16.60 8.64 7.42
C GLU A 143 15.87 7.29 7.43
N ALA A 144 14.55 7.27 7.24
CA ALA A 144 13.81 6.02 7.03
C ALA A 144 14.19 5.34 5.70
N ALA A 145 14.31 6.12 4.63
CA ALA A 145 14.81 5.61 3.35
C ALA A 145 16.27 5.15 3.44
N TYR A 146 17.10 5.93 4.13
CA TYR A 146 18.51 5.54 4.35
C TYR A 146 18.60 4.22 5.12
N ALA A 147 17.75 4.00 6.12
CA ALA A 147 17.73 2.78 6.92
C ALA A 147 17.35 1.54 6.08
N MET A 148 16.30 1.63 5.26
CA MET A 148 15.90 0.53 4.37
C MET A 148 17.03 0.19 3.38
N LEU A 149 17.58 1.18 2.72
CA LEU A 149 18.65 1.01 1.73
C LEU A 149 19.96 0.55 2.37
N ALA A 150 20.29 1.01 3.59
CA ALA A 150 21.49 0.56 4.30
C ALA A 150 21.39 -0.91 4.71
N CYS A 151 20.23 -1.37 5.18
CA CYS A 151 19.99 -2.79 5.44
C CYS A 151 20.17 -3.62 4.16
N ALA A 152 19.52 -3.20 3.06
CA ALA A 152 19.65 -3.88 1.77
C ALA A 152 21.10 -3.89 1.26
N ARG A 153 21.88 -2.81 1.51
CA ARG A 153 23.28 -2.72 1.09
C ARG A 153 24.16 -3.76 1.75
N ILE A 154 23.98 -4.02 3.04
CA ILE A 154 24.80 -4.98 3.81
C ILE A 154 24.15 -6.37 3.90
N GLY A 155 23.05 -6.61 3.20
CA GLY A 155 22.33 -7.89 3.21
C GLY A 155 21.56 -8.17 4.50
N ALA A 156 21.32 -7.16 5.33
CA ALA A 156 20.42 -7.28 6.49
C ALA A 156 18.96 -7.20 6.04
N ILE A 157 18.08 -7.92 6.74
CA ILE A 157 16.66 -7.99 6.45
C ILE A 157 15.95 -6.91 7.26
N HIS A 158 15.35 -5.92 6.61
CA HIS A 158 14.61 -4.92 7.36
C HIS A 158 13.16 -5.32 7.62
N SER A 159 12.64 -4.91 8.78
CA SER A 159 11.23 -4.99 9.15
C SER A 159 10.76 -3.59 9.53
N VAL A 160 10.06 -2.92 8.61
CA VAL A 160 9.55 -1.58 8.85
C VAL A 160 8.23 -1.69 9.60
N VAL A 161 8.14 -0.96 10.71
CA VAL A 161 6.94 -0.85 11.52
C VAL A 161 6.43 0.58 11.43
N PHE A 162 5.17 0.76 11.11
CA PHE A 162 4.57 2.08 10.98
C PHE A 162 4.74 2.89 12.27
N GLY A 163 5.31 4.09 12.18
CA GLY A 163 5.65 4.96 13.32
C GLY A 163 4.48 5.38 14.20
N GLY A 164 3.28 5.09 13.77
CA GLY A 164 2.07 5.29 14.53
C GLY A 164 1.57 4.07 15.32
N PHE A 165 2.18 2.90 15.23
CA PHE A 165 1.75 1.74 16.00
C PHE A 165 2.11 1.86 17.49
N SER A 166 1.33 1.15 18.33
CA SER A 166 1.55 1.10 19.77
C SER A 166 2.82 0.33 20.14
N PRO A 167 3.33 0.52 21.37
CA PRO A 167 4.44 -0.27 21.91
C PRO A 167 4.21 -1.78 21.83
N GLU A 168 3.00 -2.26 22.08
CA GLU A 168 2.64 -3.69 22.00
C GLU A 168 2.78 -4.22 20.57
N SER A 169 2.25 -3.48 19.60
CA SER A 169 2.39 -3.82 18.18
C SER A 169 3.85 -3.85 17.72
N LEU A 170 4.66 -2.94 18.20
CA LEU A 170 6.10 -2.89 17.93
C LEU A 170 6.82 -4.09 18.57
N LYS A 171 6.56 -4.35 19.87
CA LYS A 171 7.11 -5.49 20.61
C LYS A 171 6.85 -6.82 19.90
N ASP A 172 5.59 -7.07 19.50
CA ASP A 172 5.21 -8.33 18.89
C ASP A 172 5.97 -8.58 17.58
N ARG A 173 6.22 -7.53 16.78
CA ARG A 173 6.99 -7.63 15.54
C ARG A 173 8.49 -7.83 15.78
N ILE A 174 9.05 -7.17 16.79
CA ILE A 174 10.45 -7.34 17.19
C ILE A 174 10.69 -8.80 17.64
N LEU A 175 9.80 -9.34 18.46
CA LEU A 175 9.92 -10.70 18.97
C LEU A 175 9.71 -11.75 17.85
N ASP A 176 8.69 -11.57 17.00
CA ASP A 176 8.38 -12.53 15.93
C ASP A 176 9.49 -12.59 14.87
N SER A 177 10.07 -11.44 14.52
CA SER A 177 11.19 -11.37 13.57
C SER A 177 12.57 -11.59 14.20
N ASP A 178 12.66 -11.70 15.53
CA ASP A 178 13.92 -11.76 16.28
C ASP A 178 14.88 -10.62 15.88
N CYS A 179 14.38 -9.39 15.80
CA CYS A 179 15.19 -8.20 15.56
C CYS A 179 16.07 -7.90 16.78
N GLN A 180 17.35 -7.65 16.53
CA GLN A 180 18.33 -7.31 17.58
C GLN A 180 18.76 -5.84 17.53
N THR A 181 18.41 -5.14 16.45
CA THR A 181 18.71 -3.72 16.24
C THR A 181 17.42 -3.00 15.86
N VAL A 182 17.20 -1.82 16.47
CA VAL A 182 16.08 -0.93 16.16
C VAL A 182 16.63 0.41 15.67
N ILE A 183 16.01 0.98 14.64
CA ILE A 183 16.26 2.35 14.18
C ILE A 183 14.99 3.16 14.40
N THR A 184 15.08 4.26 15.15
CA THR A 184 13.95 5.12 15.49
C THR A 184 14.35 6.59 15.52
N ALA A 185 13.40 7.48 15.83
CA ALA A 185 13.65 8.89 16.10
C ALA A 185 13.25 9.25 17.53
N ASP A 186 13.75 10.39 18.02
CA ASP A 186 13.31 10.94 19.31
C ASP A 186 11.78 11.10 19.31
N GLN A 187 11.27 11.80 18.33
CA GLN A 187 9.84 12.01 18.10
C GLN A 187 9.57 12.08 16.60
N GLY A 188 8.31 11.92 16.20
CA GLY A 188 7.80 12.21 14.86
C GLY A 188 6.81 13.38 14.88
N LEU A 189 6.62 14.02 13.74
CA LEU A 189 5.61 15.06 13.53
C LEU A 189 4.58 14.53 12.53
N ARG A 190 3.29 14.77 12.81
CA ARG A 190 2.22 14.35 11.91
C ARG A 190 0.93 15.15 12.13
N GLY A 191 0.59 16.02 11.19
CA GLY A 191 -0.60 16.88 11.28
C GLY A 191 -0.55 17.83 12.48
N GLY A 192 0.59 18.44 12.76
CA GLY A 192 0.83 19.31 13.90
C GLY A 192 0.92 18.59 15.25
N ARG A 193 0.87 17.24 15.26
CA ARG A 193 0.95 16.41 16.49
C ARG A 193 2.33 15.79 16.63
N VAL A 194 2.80 15.68 17.88
CA VAL A 194 4.04 14.99 18.23
C VAL A 194 3.75 13.52 18.52
N ILE A 195 4.54 12.62 17.94
CA ILE A 195 4.49 11.18 18.19
C ILE A 195 5.72 10.79 19.00
N PRO A 196 5.60 10.23 20.21
CA PRO A 196 6.72 9.92 21.11
C PRO A 196 7.39 8.59 20.72
N LEU A 197 8.12 8.55 19.58
CA LEU A 197 8.65 7.31 19.01
C LEU A 197 9.65 6.61 19.94
N LYS A 198 10.63 7.33 20.49
CA LYS A 198 11.63 6.75 21.41
C LYS A 198 10.97 6.20 22.67
N GLU A 199 10.00 6.90 23.23
CA GLU A 199 9.25 6.42 24.40
C GLU A 199 8.48 5.12 24.09
N ASN A 200 7.85 5.04 22.90
CA ASN A 200 7.18 3.82 22.45
C ASN A 200 8.16 2.65 22.27
N VAL A 201 9.35 2.91 21.73
CA VAL A 201 10.43 1.91 21.63
C VAL A 201 10.84 1.44 23.02
N ASP A 202 11.09 2.36 23.96
CA ASP A 202 11.52 1.99 25.31
C ASP A 202 10.49 1.09 26.00
N LYS A 203 9.20 1.42 25.92
CA LYS A 203 8.12 0.60 26.44
C LYS A 203 8.06 -0.79 25.78
N ALA A 204 8.21 -0.85 24.46
CA ALA A 204 8.24 -2.14 23.75
C ALA A 204 9.41 -3.01 24.19
N LEU A 205 10.57 -2.40 24.41
CA LEU A 205 11.81 -3.09 24.76
C LEU A 205 11.88 -3.57 26.23
N GLU A 206 10.98 -3.16 27.11
CA GLU A 206 10.86 -3.74 28.45
C GLU A 206 10.66 -5.28 28.41
N GLN A 207 10.12 -5.79 27.30
CA GLN A 207 9.84 -7.21 27.08
C GLN A 207 10.67 -7.83 25.93
N CYS A 208 11.64 -7.10 25.35
CA CYS A 208 12.49 -7.54 24.24
C CYS A 208 13.97 -7.53 24.64
N SER A 209 14.36 -8.52 25.43
CA SER A 209 15.74 -8.62 25.96
C SER A 209 16.81 -8.93 24.89
N ASN A 210 16.41 -9.31 23.68
CA ASN A 210 17.30 -9.60 22.55
C ASN A 210 17.80 -8.34 21.82
N VAL A 211 17.19 -7.16 22.05
CA VAL A 211 17.60 -5.92 21.39
C VAL A 211 18.77 -5.29 22.14
N HIS A 212 19.91 -5.17 21.49
CA HIS A 212 21.15 -4.60 22.04
C HIS A 212 21.57 -3.27 21.43
N SER A 213 20.93 -2.81 20.36
CA SER A 213 21.25 -1.53 19.70
C SER A 213 19.98 -0.80 19.27
N VAL A 214 19.86 0.47 19.68
CA VAL A 214 18.78 1.38 19.26
C VAL A 214 19.39 2.65 18.68
N PHE A 215 19.35 2.81 17.37
CA PHE A 215 19.79 4.04 16.70
C PHE A 215 18.69 5.09 16.78
N VAL A 216 18.99 6.26 17.35
CA VAL A 216 18.04 7.33 17.58
C VAL A 216 18.38 8.56 16.75
N VAL A 217 17.52 8.89 15.80
CA VAL A 217 17.58 10.12 15.01
C VAL A 217 16.99 11.29 15.82
N ARG A 218 17.65 12.43 15.81
CA ARG A 218 17.16 13.67 16.42
C ARG A 218 16.29 14.44 15.41
N ARG A 219 14.98 14.15 15.34
CA ARG A 219 14.05 14.84 14.46
C ARG A 219 13.56 16.16 15.06
N THR A 220 13.18 16.15 16.34
CA THR A 220 12.68 17.32 17.05
C THR A 220 13.67 17.88 18.06
N ASN A 221 14.77 17.18 18.32
CA ASN A 221 15.73 17.46 19.39
C ASN A 221 15.11 17.42 20.78
N ALA A 222 14.08 16.61 20.96
CA ALA A 222 13.44 16.41 22.27
C ALA A 222 14.40 15.76 23.27
N ASP A 223 14.22 16.10 24.53
CA ASP A 223 14.85 15.38 25.63
C ASP A 223 14.11 14.05 25.82
N VAL A 224 14.81 12.94 25.60
CA VAL A 224 14.28 11.58 25.69
C VAL A 224 15.15 10.72 26.61
N ALA A 225 14.55 9.70 27.24
CA ALA A 225 15.28 8.75 28.04
C ALA A 225 16.41 8.10 27.22
N TRP A 226 17.57 7.90 27.83
CA TRP A 226 18.77 7.41 27.17
C TRP A 226 19.44 6.30 27.98
N PHE A 227 19.73 5.19 27.32
CA PHE A 227 20.36 4.01 27.90
C PHE A 227 21.71 3.77 27.21
N ASP A 228 22.80 4.21 27.83
CA ASP A 228 24.15 4.29 27.24
C ASP A 228 24.66 2.97 26.64
N GLU A 229 24.31 1.82 27.21
CA GLU A 229 24.74 0.51 26.71
C GLU A 229 24.03 0.09 25.42
N ARG A 230 22.83 0.61 25.19
CA ARG A 230 21.92 0.22 24.11
C ARG A 230 21.76 1.32 23.05
N ASP A 231 21.57 2.55 23.48
CA ASP A 231 21.14 3.66 22.63
C ASP A 231 22.34 4.31 21.90
N VAL A 232 22.17 4.53 20.60
CA VAL A 232 23.19 5.05 19.70
C VAL A 232 22.70 6.35 19.08
N CYS A 233 23.42 7.44 19.29
CA CYS A 233 23.11 8.68 18.59
C CYS A 233 23.40 8.50 17.09
N TYR A 234 22.34 8.46 16.28
CA TYR A 234 22.41 8.25 14.82
C TYR A 234 23.43 9.20 14.16
N HIS A 235 23.33 10.51 14.44
CA HIS A 235 24.18 11.52 13.80
C HIS A 235 25.65 11.36 14.17
N LYS A 236 25.96 11.03 15.43
CA LYS A 236 27.36 10.77 15.84
C LYS A 236 27.88 9.50 15.18
N ALA A 237 27.10 8.42 15.18
CA ALA A 237 27.52 7.15 14.60
C ALA A 237 27.78 7.27 13.09
N THR A 238 26.90 7.94 12.36
CA THR A 238 27.02 8.08 10.89
C THR A 238 28.10 9.08 10.47
N THR A 239 28.41 10.11 11.26
CA THR A 239 29.48 11.07 10.95
C THR A 239 30.88 10.55 11.30
N SER A 240 30.98 9.54 12.16
CA SER A 240 32.27 8.97 12.59
C SER A 240 32.82 7.86 11.68
N VAL A 241 32.10 7.51 10.62
CA VAL A 241 32.45 6.38 9.73
C VAL A 241 32.62 6.84 8.28
N SER A 242 33.22 5.97 7.46
CA SER A 242 33.40 6.20 6.02
C SER A 242 32.07 6.32 5.30
N ASP A 243 32.00 7.15 4.25
CA ASP A 243 30.91 7.25 3.28
C ASP A 243 31.10 6.32 2.06
N VAL A 244 31.99 5.35 2.19
CA VAL A 244 32.19 4.26 1.25
C VAL A 244 31.91 2.93 1.96
N CYS A 245 31.00 2.14 1.40
CA CYS A 245 30.64 0.82 1.88
C CYS A 245 30.29 -0.05 0.67
N GLU A 246 31.11 -1.07 0.39
CA GLU A 246 30.81 -1.99 -0.72
C GLU A 246 29.49 -2.72 -0.47
N PRO A 247 28.62 -2.85 -1.50
CA PRO A 247 27.38 -3.58 -1.40
C PRO A 247 27.61 -5.08 -1.29
N GLU A 248 26.92 -5.74 -0.38
CA GLU A 248 26.96 -7.19 -0.22
C GLU A 248 26.37 -7.89 -1.45
N LEU A 249 27.06 -8.91 -1.96
CA LEU A 249 26.52 -9.74 -3.04
C LEU A 249 25.46 -10.69 -2.50
N MET A 250 24.22 -10.46 -2.93
CA MET A 250 23.08 -11.25 -2.51
C MET A 250 22.70 -12.27 -3.57
N ASP A 251 22.31 -13.47 -3.13
CA ASP A 251 21.57 -14.39 -3.99
C ASP A 251 20.21 -13.81 -4.36
N ALA A 252 19.71 -14.16 -5.54
CA ALA A 252 18.40 -13.69 -6.02
C ALA A 252 17.26 -13.94 -5.02
N GLU A 253 17.30 -15.06 -4.32
CA GLU A 253 16.30 -15.49 -3.34
C GLU A 253 16.69 -15.18 -1.88
N ASP A 254 17.80 -14.48 -1.64
CA ASP A 254 18.08 -13.98 -0.28
C ASP A 254 16.98 -13.01 0.18
N PRO A 255 16.51 -13.11 1.43
CA PRO A 255 15.49 -12.22 1.97
C PRO A 255 15.90 -10.75 1.93
N LEU A 256 14.97 -9.88 1.53
CA LEU A 256 15.13 -8.43 1.52
C LEU A 256 14.44 -7.78 2.71
N PHE A 257 13.17 -8.12 2.92
CA PHE A 257 12.40 -7.57 4.03
C PHE A 257 11.28 -8.50 4.50
N ILE A 258 10.84 -8.23 5.72
CA ILE A 258 9.64 -8.80 6.34
C ILE A 258 8.67 -7.66 6.60
N LEU A 259 7.44 -7.77 6.07
CA LEU A 259 6.41 -6.77 6.32
C LEU A 259 5.17 -7.43 6.91
N TYR A 260 4.77 -6.93 8.08
CA TYR A 260 3.65 -7.50 8.83
C TYR A 260 2.31 -6.97 8.36
N THR A 261 1.41 -7.91 8.02
CA THR A 261 0.01 -7.62 7.69
C THR A 261 -0.92 -8.11 8.79
N SER A 262 -2.09 -7.45 8.92
CA SER A 262 -3.13 -7.93 9.84
C SER A 262 -3.69 -9.26 9.35
N GLY A 263 -3.60 -10.30 10.17
CA GLY A 263 -4.22 -11.60 9.88
C GLY A 263 -5.68 -11.67 10.34
N SER A 264 -6.50 -12.47 9.67
CA SER A 264 -7.86 -12.80 10.11
C SER A 264 -7.88 -13.50 11.49
N THR A 265 -6.80 -14.14 11.88
CA THR A 265 -6.63 -14.90 13.14
C THR A 265 -6.07 -14.09 14.31
N GLY A 266 -5.90 -12.77 14.17
CA GLY A 266 -5.44 -11.89 15.24
C GLY A 266 -3.92 -11.69 15.37
N LYS A 267 -3.08 -12.68 15.04
CA LYS A 267 -1.62 -12.48 14.99
C LYS A 267 -1.18 -11.93 13.64
N PRO A 268 -0.34 -10.88 13.60
CA PRO A 268 0.24 -10.38 12.36
C PRO A 268 0.98 -11.50 11.59
N LYS A 269 0.97 -11.41 10.25
CA LYS A 269 1.75 -12.30 9.36
C LYS A 269 2.94 -11.53 8.83
N GLY A 270 4.14 -12.02 9.06
CA GLY A 270 5.36 -11.48 8.46
C GLY A 270 5.51 -11.94 7.01
N VAL A 271 5.05 -11.16 6.05
CA VAL A 271 5.23 -11.45 4.62
C VAL A 271 6.69 -11.26 4.25
N LEU A 272 7.32 -12.30 3.72
CA LEU A 272 8.71 -12.29 3.30
C LEU A 272 8.84 -12.06 1.79
N HIS A 273 9.62 -11.05 1.41
CA HIS A 273 10.03 -10.81 0.04
C HIS A 273 11.53 -10.99 -0.13
N THR A 274 11.94 -11.51 -1.30
CA THR A 274 13.34 -11.75 -1.67
C THR A 274 13.87 -10.67 -2.61
N THR A 275 15.18 -10.68 -2.81
CA THR A 275 15.95 -9.59 -3.40
C THR A 275 15.60 -9.33 -4.87
N ALA A 276 15.73 -10.34 -5.74
CA ALA A 276 15.69 -10.12 -7.19
C ALA A 276 14.28 -9.96 -7.75
N GLY A 277 13.43 -10.95 -7.52
CA GLY A 277 12.09 -10.97 -8.11
C GLY A 277 11.25 -9.77 -7.67
N TYR A 278 11.34 -9.39 -6.39
CA TYR A 278 10.67 -8.20 -5.87
C TYR A 278 11.13 -6.93 -6.59
N LEU A 279 12.46 -6.74 -6.74
CA LEU A 279 12.99 -5.55 -7.40
C LEU A 279 12.58 -5.45 -8.87
N VAL A 280 12.58 -6.57 -9.60
CA VAL A 280 12.12 -6.63 -11.00
C VAL A 280 10.64 -6.25 -11.08
N GLY A 281 9.79 -6.82 -10.22
CA GLY A 281 8.36 -6.51 -10.19
C GLY A 281 8.08 -5.04 -9.87
N ALA A 282 8.73 -4.47 -8.85
CA ALA A 282 8.57 -3.07 -8.47
C ALA A 282 9.07 -2.12 -9.58
N SER A 283 10.18 -2.45 -10.23
CA SER A 283 10.76 -1.62 -11.29
C SER A 283 9.92 -1.59 -12.55
N ILE A 284 9.47 -2.75 -13.04
CA ILE A 284 8.69 -2.83 -14.28
C ILE A 284 7.32 -2.16 -14.14
N THR A 285 6.65 -2.38 -12.99
CA THR A 285 5.35 -1.77 -12.73
C THR A 285 5.45 -0.26 -12.53
N HIS A 286 6.47 0.22 -11.82
CA HIS A 286 6.71 1.66 -11.71
C HIS A 286 6.98 2.30 -13.08
N LYS A 287 7.75 1.66 -13.96
CA LYS A 287 8.06 2.19 -15.29
C LYS A 287 6.81 2.31 -16.15
N TYR A 288 6.02 1.26 -16.29
CA TYR A 288 4.93 1.18 -17.28
C TYR A 288 3.57 1.66 -16.75
N ILE A 289 3.22 1.37 -15.49
CA ILE A 289 1.91 1.76 -14.94
C ILE A 289 1.88 3.27 -14.67
N PHE A 290 2.97 3.81 -14.10
CA PHE A 290 3.06 5.25 -13.90
C PHE A 290 3.62 5.99 -15.13
N ASP A 291 3.90 5.25 -16.22
CA ASP A 291 4.45 5.83 -17.46
C ASP A 291 5.59 6.81 -17.14
N TYR A 292 6.50 6.37 -16.25
CA TYR A 292 7.54 7.22 -15.70
C TYR A 292 8.55 7.62 -16.79
N HIS A 293 8.78 8.90 -16.96
CA HIS A 293 9.81 9.46 -17.84
C HIS A 293 10.89 10.18 -17.03
N ASN A 294 12.08 10.30 -17.61
CA ASN A 294 13.16 11.06 -16.98
C ASN A 294 12.68 12.47 -16.64
N ASP A 295 13.11 12.94 -15.47
CA ASP A 295 12.81 14.26 -14.90
C ASP A 295 11.37 14.43 -14.36
N ASP A 296 10.48 13.44 -14.49
CA ASP A 296 9.21 13.47 -13.77
C ASP A 296 9.45 13.43 -12.25
N VAL A 297 8.74 14.28 -11.53
CA VAL A 297 8.64 14.18 -10.08
C VAL A 297 7.47 13.27 -9.74
N TYR A 298 7.80 12.13 -9.15
CA TYR A 298 6.83 11.11 -8.74
C TYR A 298 6.54 11.23 -7.25
N TRP A 299 5.28 11.30 -6.87
CA TRP A 299 4.86 11.37 -5.49
C TRP A 299 3.83 10.28 -5.15
N CYS A 300 4.22 9.38 -4.28
CA CYS A 300 3.33 8.44 -3.59
C CYS A 300 3.12 8.92 -2.16
N THR A 301 1.87 9.09 -1.73
CA THR A 301 1.53 9.61 -0.39
C THR A 301 1.49 8.54 0.70
N ALA A 302 1.86 7.31 0.38
CA ALA A 302 1.92 6.21 1.35
C ALA A 302 3.04 6.42 2.39
N ASP A 303 3.03 5.57 3.39
CA ASP A 303 4.08 5.49 4.41
C ASP A 303 4.96 4.25 4.15
N VAL A 304 6.25 4.34 4.45
CA VAL A 304 7.18 3.20 4.32
C VAL A 304 6.84 2.03 5.25
N GLY A 305 6.01 2.22 6.25
CA GLY A 305 5.45 1.15 7.07
C GLY A 305 4.47 0.22 6.33
N TRP A 306 4.15 0.52 5.07
CA TRP A 306 3.29 -0.28 4.19
C TRP A 306 4.04 -0.70 2.94
N VAL A 307 3.59 -1.79 2.29
CA VAL A 307 4.23 -2.27 1.07
C VAL A 307 4.22 -1.23 -0.05
N THR A 308 3.22 -0.37 -0.09
CA THR A 308 3.14 0.74 -1.07
C THR A 308 4.33 1.68 -0.93
N GLY A 309 4.74 2.00 0.31
CA GLY A 309 5.94 2.80 0.55
C GLY A 309 7.23 2.07 0.14
N HIS A 310 7.33 0.77 0.41
CA HIS A 310 8.46 -0.04 -0.05
C HIS A 310 8.57 -0.03 -1.58
N SER A 311 7.53 -0.45 -2.27
CA SER A 311 7.55 -0.65 -3.72
C SER A 311 7.54 0.65 -4.52
N TYR A 312 6.80 1.67 -4.04
CA TYR A 312 6.51 2.87 -4.83
C TYR A 312 6.89 4.20 -4.18
N ILE A 313 7.65 4.19 -3.08
CA ILE A 313 8.43 5.37 -2.65
C ILE A 313 9.92 5.08 -2.80
N ILE A 314 10.37 3.89 -2.38
CA ILE A 314 11.79 3.56 -2.28
C ILE A 314 12.25 2.73 -3.48
N TYR A 315 11.90 1.45 -3.56
CA TYR A 315 12.59 0.49 -4.44
C TYR A 315 12.29 0.68 -5.92
N GLY A 316 11.04 0.72 -6.33
CA GLY A 316 10.65 0.89 -7.74
C GLY A 316 11.12 2.21 -8.35
N PRO A 317 10.80 3.36 -7.73
CA PRO A 317 11.27 4.65 -8.23
C PRO A 317 12.80 4.77 -8.30
N LEU A 318 13.51 4.44 -7.22
CA LEU A 318 14.97 4.57 -7.18
C LEU A 318 15.68 3.59 -8.12
N ALA A 319 15.17 2.37 -8.28
CA ALA A 319 15.70 1.45 -9.29
C ALA A 319 15.58 2.01 -10.71
N ASN A 320 14.55 2.79 -11.00
CA ASN A 320 14.38 3.46 -12.29
C ASN A 320 15.11 4.82 -12.38
N GLY A 321 15.90 5.21 -11.38
CA GLY A 321 16.61 6.48 -11.36
C GLY A 321 15.69 7.69 -11.26
N ALA A 322 14.54 7.53 -10.63
CA ALA A 322 13.50 8.54 -10.52
C ALA A 322 13.76 9.60 -9.46
N ILE A 323 13.00 10.69 -9.53
CA ILE A 323 12.84 11.67 -8.45
C ILE A 323 11.59 11.28 -7.67
N THR A 324 11.77 10.77 -6.45
CA THR A 324 10.64 10.38 -5.59
C THR A 324 10.44 11.40 -4.48
N LEU A 325 9.17 11.70 -4.16
CA LEU A 325 8.83 12.61 -3.08
C LEU A 325 8.33 11.82 -1.86
N MET A 326 8.95 12.09 -0.70
CA MET A 326 8.54 11.58 0.61
C MET A 326 7.86 12.69 1.39
N PHE A 327 6.70 12.42 1.96
CA PHE A 327 5.89 13.37 2.70
C PHE A 327 5.66 12.92 4.15
N GLU A 328 6.08 13.74 5.12
CA GLU A 328 5.92 13.44 6.55
C GLU A 328 4.51 13.81 7.06
N GLY A 329 3.86 14.78 6.41
CA GLY A 329 2.61 15.36 6.86
C GLY A 329 1.34 14.53 6.58
N VAL A 330 0.20 15.20 6.67
CA VAL A 330 -1.13 14.66 6.35
C VAL A 330 -1.85 15.57 5.34
N PRO A 331 -2.85 15.05 4.59
CA PRO A 331 -3.48 15.81 3.50
C PRO A 331 -4.21 17.08 3.93
N THR A 332 -4.60 17.16 5.22
CA THR A 332 -5.46 18.23 5.76
C THR A 332 -4.75 19.16 6.75
N TYR A 333 -3.42 19.10 6.85
CA TYR A 333 -2.66 19.98 7.74
C TYR A 333 -1.64 20.82 6.94
N PRO A 334 -1.59 22.14 7.14
CA PRO A 334 -2.43 22.94 8.03
C PRO A 334 -3.87 23.12 7.56
N ASP A 335 -4.16 22.88 6.28
CA ASP A 335 -5.51 22.92 5.70
C ASP A 335 -5.65 21.93 4.51
N ALA A 336 -6.86 21.78 3.98
CA ALA A 336 -7.17 20.81 2.91
C ALA A 336 -6.51 21.12 1.54
N SER A 337 -5.80 22.22 1.40
CA SER A 337 -5.02 22.51 0.19
C SER A 337 -3.58 21.99 0.23
N ARG A 338 -3.17 21.36 1.35
CA ARG A 338 -1.78 20.96 1.59
C ARG A 338 -1.20 20.10 0.46
N PHE A 339 -1.90 19.08 0.00
CA PHE A 339 -1.41 18.24 -1.09
C PHE A 339 -1.17 19.05 -2.38
N TRP A 340 -2.07 19.93 -2.69
CA TRP A 340 -2.01 20.72 -3.93
C TRP A 340 -0.93 21.79 -3.88
N GLN A 341 -0.67 22.33 -2.70
CA GLN A 341 0.50 23.19 -2.47
C GLN A 341 1.82 22.44 -2.66
N VAL A 342 1.91 21.20 -2.19
CA VAL A 342 3.08 20.32 -2.43
C VAL A 342 3.26 20.03 -3.91
N VAL A 343 2.16 19.74 -4.63
CA VAL A 343 2.18 19.53 -6.08
C VAL A 343 2.77 20.74 -6.80
N ASP A 344 2.30 21.95 -6.49
CA ASP A 344 2.79 23.16 -7.11
C ASP A 344 4.23 23.50 -6.70
N LYS A 345 4.56 23.37 -5.41
CA LYS A 345 5.90 23.66 -4.87
C LYS A 345 6.98 22.82 -5.53
N HIS A 346 6.73 21.52 -5.69
CA HIS A 346 7.72 20.58 -6.21
C HIS A 346 7.49 20.19 -7.67
N GLN A 347 6.48 20.77 -8.34
CA GLN A 347 6.14 20.48 -9.73
C GLN A 347 5.91 18.98 -9.97
N VAL A 348 5.08 18.38 -9.12
CA VAL A 348 4.77 16.94 -9.18
C VAL A 348 4.06 16.60 -10.49
N ASN A 349 4.54 15.57 -11.18
CA ASN A 349 3.99 15.10 -12.45
C ASN A 349 3.06 13.89 -12.28
N ILE A 350 3.39 13.00 -11.33
CA ILE A 350 2.67 11.76 -11.06
C ILE A 350 2.29 11.75 -9.59
N PHE A 351 0.98 11.63 -9.32
CA PHE A 351 0.44 11.66 -7.96
C PHE A 351 -0.33 10.38 -7.66
N TYR A 352 0.12 9.62 -6.66
CA TYR A 352 -0.40 8.31 -6.29
C TYR A 352 -0.83 8.29 -4.82
N THR A 353 -2.14 8.09 -4.56
CA THR A 353 -2.71 8.22 -3.22
C THR A 353 -3.83 7.22 -2.96
N ALA A 354 -4.33 7.18 -1.72
CA ALA A 354 -5.41 6.27 -1.34
C ALA A 354 -6.81 6.91 -1.49
N PRO A 355 -7.85 6.14 -1.84
CA PRO A 355 -9.24 6.61 -1.90
C PRO A 355 -9.73 7.30 -0.63
N THR A 356 -9.28 6.84 0.53
CA THR A 356 -9.59 7.49 1.82
C THR A 356 -9.10 8.94 1.86
N ALA A 357 -7.90 9.24 1.36
CA ALA A 357 -7.39 10.62 1.27
C ALA A 357 -8.20 11.43 0.25
N ILE A 358 -8.56 10.83 -0.89
CA ILE A 358 -9.38 11.47 -1.93
C ILE A 358 -10.75 11.85 -1.36
N ARG A 359 -11.44 10.94 -0.67
CA ARG A 359 -12.75 11.23 -0.05
C ARG A 359 -12.66 12.31 1.03
N ALA A 360 -11.64 12.29 1.86
CA ALA A 360 -11.42 13.32 2.87
C ALA A 360 -11.22 14.72 2.25
N LEU A 361 -10.50 14.79 1.12
CA LEU A 361 -10.28 16.05 0.40
C LEU A 361 -11.53 16.48 -0.38
N MET A 362 -12.27 15.53 -0.97
CA MET A 362 -13.54 15.79 -1.64
C MET A 362 -14.59 16.39 -0.66
N SER A 363 -14.64 15.87 0.57
CA SER A 363 -15.56 16.39 1.59
C SER A 363 -15.24 17.84 2.05
N ALA A 364 -14.00 18.30 1.81
CA ALA A 364 -13.61 19.69 2.07
C ALA A 364 -14.01 20.66 0.93
N GLY A 365 -14.60 20.13 -0.16
CA GLY A 365 -15.04 20.88 -1.33
C GLY A 365 -13.94 21.14 -2.36
N ASP A 366 -14.29 21.79 -3.45
CA ASP A 366 -13.40 21.99 -4.61
C ASP A 366 -12.44 23.17 -4.45
N GLU A 367 -12.80 24.16 -3.64
CA GLU A 367 -12.01 25.41 -3.50
C GLU A 367 -10.57 25.15 -3.04
N PRO A 368 -10.28 24.29 -2.04
CA PRO A 368 -8.90 23.98 -1.64
C PRO A 368 -8.04 23.44 -2.79
N VAL A 369 -8.66 22.72 -3.73
CA VAL A 369 -8.01 22.19 -4.93
C VAL A 369 -7.82 23.27 -6.00
N THR A 370 -8.92 23.94 -6.36
CA THR A 370 -8.96 24.85 -7.53
C THR A 370 -8.19 26.15 -7.34
N LYS A 371 -7.89 26.53 -6.11
CA LYS A 371 -7.02 27.69 -5.81
C LYS A 371 -5.54 27.45 -6.12
N THR A 372 -5.14 26.22 -6.46
CA THR A 372 -3.78 25.84 -6.86
C THR A 372 -3.70 25.55 -8.35
N SER A 373 -2.52 25.62 -8.93
CA SER A 373 -2.33 25.46 -10.38
C SER A 373 -2.42 23.99 -10.83
N ARG A 374 -1.69 23.11 -10.18
CA ARG A 374 -1.55 21.67 -10.50
C ARG A 374 -1.24 21.36 -11.98
N THR A 375 -0.77 22.35 -12.73
CA THR A 375 -0.50 22.21 -14.18
C THR A 375 0.61 21.21 -14.49
N SER A 376 1.49 20.94 -13.52
CA SER A 376 2.54 19.92 -13.63
C SER A 376 2.01 18.48 -13.63
N LEU A 377 0.84 18.22 -13.00
CA LEU A 377 0.24 16.89 -12.97
C LEU A 377 -0.09 16.39 -14.38
N ARG A 378 0.29 15.17 -14.67
CA ARG A 378 -0.02 14.46 -15.93
C ARG A 378 -0.65 13.08 -15.71
N LEU A 379 -0.47 12.49 -14.54
CA LEU A 379 -1.00 11.19 -14.16
C LEU A 379 -1.42 11.18 -12.70
N LEU A 380 -2.56 10.57 -12.44
CA LEU A 380 -3.07 10.30 -11.12
C LEU A 380 -3.12 8.79 -10.87
N GLY A 381 -3.06 8.38 -9.61
CA GLY A 381 -3.21 6.97 -9.27
C GLY A 381 -3.94 6.77 -7.95
N SER A 382 -4.57 5.60 -7.82
CA SER A 382 -5.33 5.17 -6.66
C SER A 382 -4.84 3.82 -6.15
N VAL A 383 -4.76 3.64 -4.83
CA VAL A 383 -4.20 2.44 -4.18
C VAL A 383 -4.80 2.15 -2.81
N GLY A 384 -4.83 0.86 -2.48
CA GLY A 384 -5.02 0.35 -1.12
C GLY A 384 -6.44 -0.11 -0.79
N GLU A 385 -7.43 0.41 -1.49
CA GLU A 385 -8.83 -0.01 -1.40
C GLU A 385 -9.56 0.31 -2.71
N PRO A 386 -10.71 -0.32 -3.01
CA PRO A 386 -11.53 0.08 -4.14
C PRO A 386 -11.95 1.55 -4.03
N ILE A 387 -11.86 2.29 -5.13
CA ILE A 387 -12.39 3.66 -5.21
C ILE A 387 -13.80 3.62 -5.79
N ASN A 388 -14.74 4.28 -5.13
CA ASN A 388 -16.09 4.41 -5.66
C ASN A 388 -16.12 5.35 -6.87
N PRO A 389 -17.05 5.14 -7.82
CA PRO A 389 -17.10 5.92 -9.07
C PRO A 389 -17.20 7.43 -8.86
N GLU A 390 -17.93 7.88 -7.83
CA GLU A 390 -18.08 9.30 -7.53
C GLU A 390 -16.75 9.96 -7.12
N ALA A 391 -16.01 9.36 -6.19
CA ALA A 391 -14.70 9.85 -5.78
C ALA A 391 -13.70 9.77 -6.95
N TRP A 392 -13.80 8.75 -7.78
CA TRP A 392 -12.99 8.61 -8.99
C TRP A 392 -13.27 9.76 -9.98
N GLU A 393 -14.56 10.07 -10.25
CA GLU A 393 -14.96 11.17 -11.13
C GLU A 393 -14.55 12.54 -10.58
N TRP A 394 -14.68 12.77 -9.27
CA TRP A 394 -14.18 13.98 -8.62
C TRP A 394 -12.66 14.10 -8.78
N TYR A 395 -11.95 13.01 -8.55
CA TYR A 395 -10.49 12.96 -8.68
C TYR A 395 -10.04 13.26 -10.12
N TYR A 396 -10.75 12.70 -11.10
CA TYR A 396 -10.50 12.96 -12.52
C TYR A 396 -10.81 14.41 -12.92
N LYS A 397 -12.01 14.91 -12.56
CA LYS A 397 -12.50 16.22 -13.00
C LYS A 397 -11.88 17.38 -12.25
N VAL A 398 -11.83 17.30 -10.92
CA VAL A 398 -11.42 18.42 -10.06
C VAL A 398 -9.90 18.42 -9.86
N VAL A 399 -9.31 17.29 -9.48
CA VAL A 399 -7.87 17.23 -9.25
C VAL A 399 -7.10 17.16 -10.55
N GLY A 400 -7.50 16.28 -11.46
CA GLY A 400 -6.87 16.03 -12.75
C GLY A 400 -7.25 17.02 -13.85
N ASP A 401 -8.20 17.93 -13.59
CA ASP A 401 -8.69 18.91 -14.56
C ASP A 401 -9.14 18.25 -15.88
N SER A 402 -9.74 17.06 -15.78
CA SER A 402 -10.18 16.17 -16.89
C SER A 402 -9.09 15.86 -17.94
N ARG A 403 -7.82 16.05 -17.62
CA ARG A 403 -6.67 15.83 -18.52
C ARG A 403 -5.70 14.75 -18.06
N CYS A 404 -5.71 14.42 -16.76
CA CYS A 404 -4.83 13.41 -16.18
C CYS A 404 -5.54 12.06 -16.15
N PRO A 405 -5.06 11.01 -16.84
CA PRO A 405 -5.61 9.67 -16.66
C PRO A 405 -5.38 9.19 -15.23
N ILE A 406 -6.23 8.28 -14.75
CA ILE A 406 -6.13 7.66 -13.44
C ILE A 406 -5.72 6.21 -13.60
N VAL A 407 -4.64 5.79 -12.97
CA VAL A 407 -4.30 4.38 -12.79
C VAL A 407 -4.87 3.90 -11.45
N ASP A 408 -5.96 3.15 -11.52
CA ASP A 408 -6.59 2.52 -10.36
C ASP A 408 -6.01 1.12 -10.19
N THR A 409 -5.19 0.95 -9.15
CA THR A 409 -4.32 -0.22 -9.02
C THR A 409 -4.82 -1.22 -8.01
N TRP A 410 -4.86 -2.49 -8.39
CA TRP A 410 -5.09 -3.59 -7.45
C TRP A 410 -3.82 -4.41 -7.26
N TRP A 411 -3.46 -4.61 -6.00
CA TRP A 411 -2.35 -5.45 -5.55
C TRP A 411 -2.35 -5.59 -4.02
N GLN A 412 -1.45 -6.40 -3.49
CA GLN A 412 -1.40 -6.75 -2.08
C GLN A 412 0.04 -6.70 -1.57
N THR A 413 0.23 -6.70 -0.24
CA THR A 413 1.57 -6.88 0.37
C THR A 413 2.19 -8.17 -0.15
N GLU A 414 1.41 -9.21 -0.26
CA GLU A 414 1.78 -10.54 -0.73
C GLU A 414 2.19 -10.57 -2.21
N THR A 415 1.64 -9.71 -3.04
CA THR A 415 2.03 -9.64 -4.45
C THR A 415 3.29 -8.82 -4.69
N GLY A 416 3.65 -7.95 -3.75
CA GLY A 416 4.86 -7.12 -3.79
C GLY A 416 4.87 -5.99 -4.83
N ALA A 417 4.07 -6.13 -5.89
CA ALA A 417 3.92 -5.13 -6.95
C ALA A 417 2.48 -5.16 -7.50
N ILE A 418 2.12 -4.16 -8.33
CA ILE A 418 0.79 -4.01 -8.93
C ILE A 418 0.52 -5.17 -9.90
N MET A 419 -0.69 -5.75 -9.80
CA MET A 419 -1.14 -6.90 -10.58
C MET A 419 -2.16 -6.54 -11.65
N ILE A 420 -3.12 -5.66 -11.34
CA ILE A 420 -4.18 -5.25 -12.24
C ILE A 420 -4.25 -3.72 -12.21
N SER A 421 -4.19 -3.08 -13.37
CA SER A 421 -4.19 -1.62 -13.50
C SER A 421 -4.41 -1.18 -14.94
N PRO A 422 -5.10 -0.06 -15.19
CA PRO A 422 -5.03 0.58 -16.49
C PRO A 422 -3.58 1.03 -16.78
N LEU A 423 -3.27 1.14 -18.07
CA LEU A 423 -2.00 1.67 -18.57
C LEU A 423 -2.25 2.97 -19.33
N PRO A 424 -1.55 4.06 -18.98
CA PRO A 424 -1.66 5.33 -19.70
C PRO A 424 -1.36 5.14 -21.18
N GLY A 425 -2.19 5.75 -22.03
CA GLY A 425 -2.04 5.63 -23.49
C GLY A 425 -2.48 4.30 -24.12
N VAL A 426 -2.92 3.33 -23.31
CA VAL A 426 -3.34 1.98 -23.77
C VAL A 426 -4.79 1.70 -23.44
N THR A 427 -5.20 1.93 -22.19
CA THR A 427 -6.48 1.46 -21.64
C THR A 427 -7.48 2.59 -21.51
N ASP A 428 -8.66 2.43 -22.10
CA ASP A 428 -9.80 3.29 -21.80
C ASP A 428 -10.21 3.09 -20.33
N LEU A 429 -10.53 4.18 -19.64
CA LEU A 429 -10.77 4.15 -18.21
C LEU A 429 -12.26 4.00 -17.90
N LYS A 430 -12.57 3.17 -16.92
CA LYS A 430 -13.92 2.99 -16.36
C LYS A 430 -13.85 3.30 -14.85
N PRO A 431 -14.64 4.25 -14.34
CA PRO A 431 -14.60 4.64 -12.93
C PRO A 431 -14.68 3.46 -11.97
N GLY A 432 -13.71 3.37 -11.05
CA GLY A 432 -13.61 2.31 -10.05
C GLY A 432 -13.12 0.95 -10.57
N SER A 433 -12.71 0.85 -11.84
CA SER A 433 -12.15 -0.37 -12.41
C SER A 433 -10.63 -0.36 -12.39
N ALA A 434 -10.03 -1.44 -11.89
CA ALA A 434 -8.60 -1.71 -12.06
C ALA A 434 -8.26 -2.20 -13.49
N THR A 435 -9.25 -2.44 -14.33
CA THR A 435 -9.20 -2.79 -15.75
C THR A 435 -8.41 -4.07 -16.08
N LYS A 436 -7.22 -3.97 -16.65
CA LYS A 436 -6.52 -5.11 -17.26
C LYS A 436 -5.41 -5.68 -16.38
N PRO A 437 -5.17 -7.00 -16.43
CA PRO A 437 -4.00 -7.60 -15.79
C PRO A 437 -2.71 -7.06 -16.40
N PHE A 438 -1.70 -6.88 -15.54
CA PHE A 438 -0.36 -6.50 -15.96
C PHE A 438 0.42 -7.71 -16.50
N PHE A 439 1.60 -7.49 -17.07
CA PHE A 439 2.45 -8.52 -17.66
C PHE A 439 2.74 -9.67 -16.69
N GLY A 440 2.58 -10.91 -17.17
CA GLY A 440 2.79 -12.12 -16.39
C GLY A 440 1.72 -12.41 -15.33
N VAL A 441 0.67 -11.59 -15.25
CA VAL A 441 -0.44 -11.79 -14.31
C VAL A 441 -1.59 -12.48 -15.03
N ARG A 442 -1.98 -13.67 -14.54
CA ARG A 442 -3.08 -14.46 -15.09
C ARG A 442 -4.19 -14.63 -14.05
N PRO A 443 -5.10 -13.63 -13.95
CA PRO A 443 -6.21 -13.71 -13.01
C PRO A 443 -7.31 -14.65 -13.54
N ALA A 444 -8.00 -15.32 -12.61
CA ALA A 444 -9.21 -16.04 -12.87
C ALA A 444 -10.27 -15.70 -11.80
N LEU A 445 -11.54 -15.87 -12.14
CA LEU A 445 -12.64 -15.77 -11.19
C LEU A 445 -13.20 -17.17 -10.94
N LEU A 446 -13.28 -17.56 -9.67
CA LEU A 446 -13.85 -18.85 -9.28
C LEU A 446 -15.20 -18.65 -8.60
N ASP A 447 -16.14 -19.56 -8.89
CA ASP A 447 -17.41 -19.65 -8.18
C ASP A 447 -17.23 -20.24 -6.76
N ALA A 448 -18.34 -20.45 -6.04
CA ALA A 448 -18.30 -21.00 -4.69
C ALA A 448 -17.83 -22.47 -4.65
N ASP A 449 -17.96 -23.20 -5.74
CA ASP A 449 -17.57 -24.62 -5.87
C ASP A 449 -16.11 -24.75 -6.40
N GLY A 450 -15.47 -23.64 -6.73
CA GLY A 450 -14.08 -23.59 -7.23
C GLY A 450 -13.97 -23.76 -8.75
N ASN A 451 -15.07 -23.67 -9.49
CA ASN A 451 -15.03 -23.72 -10.96
C ASN A 451 -14.69 -22.34 -11.53
N GLU A 452 -13.90 -22.31 -12.59
CA GLU A 452 -13.56 -21.06 -13.28
C GLU A 452 -14.77 -20.50 -14.05
N ILE A 453 -15.03 -19.21 -13.83
CA ILE A 453 -16.08 -18.46 -14.52
C ILE A 453 -15.49 -17.92 -15.82
N GLU A 454 -15.97 -18.46 -16.95
CA GLU A 454 -15.58 -17.96 -18.27
C GLU A 454 -16.37 -16.70 -18.65
N GLY A 455 -15.73 -15.74 -19.36
CA GLY A 455 -16.37 -14.49 -19.78
C GLY A 455 -16.73 -13.55 -18.65
N PRO A 456 -17.77 -12.71 -18.82
CA PRO A 456 -18.25 -11.80 -17.79
C PRO A 456 -18.81 -12.53 -16.59
N GLY A 457 -18.53 -12.02 -15.37
CA GLY A 457 -19.04 -12.64 -14.16
C GLY A 457 -18.43 -12.07 -12.88
N THR A 458 -18.91 -12.56 -11.74
CA THR A 458 -18.43 -12.18 -10.41
C THR A 458 -18.02 -13.43 -9.64
N GLY A 459 -16.84 -13.42 -9.04
CA GLY A 459 -16.33 -14.57 -8.31
C GLY A 459 -15.17 -14.21 -7.38
N ASN A 460 -14.58 -15.23 -6.80
CA ASN A 460 -13.36 -15.10 -6.01
C ASN A 460 -12.17 -14.91 -6.95
N LEU A 461 -11.41 -13.84 -6.72
CA LEU A 461 -10.23 -13.53 -7.52
C LEU A 461 -9.06 -14.44 -7.13
N VAL A 462 -8.50 -15.13 -8.10
CA VAL A 462 -7.31 -15.97 -7.92
C VAL A 462 -6.29 -15.68 -9.03
N LEU A 463 -5.02 -16.03 -8.79
CA LEU A 463 -3.97 -15.97 -9.80
C LEU A 463 -3.49 -17.38 -10.10
N SER A 464 -3.38 -17.74 -11.38
CA SER A 464 -3.03 -19.10 -11.84
C SER A 464 -1.58 -19.27 -12.28
N GLN A 465 -0.77 -18.20 -12.18
CA GLN A 465 0.63 -18.19 -12.58
C GLN A 465 1.46 -17.42 -11.56
N SER A 466 2.68 -17.88 -11.26
CA SER A 466 3.65 -17.17 -10.42
C SER A 466 4.17 -15.91 -11.11
N TRP A 467 4.55 -14.91 -10.33
CA TRP A 467 5.13 -13.64 -10.78
C TRP A 467 6.37 -13.29 -9.95
N PRO A 468 7.30 -12.47 -10.47
CA PRO A 468 8.60 -12.26 -9.81
C PRO A 468 8.52 -11.77 -8.37
N SER A 469 7.63 -10.82 -8.07
CA SER A 469 7.45 -10.20 -6.75
C SER A 469 6.48 -10.94 -5.82
N GLN A 470 6.10 -12.18 -6.13
CA GLN A 470 5.31 -13.04 -5.25
C GLN A 470 5.99 -13.19 -3.89
N LEU A 471 5.20 -13.15 -2.80
CA LEU A 471 5.72 -13.52 -1.48
C LEU A 471 6.38 -14.90 -1.54
N ARG A 472 7.44 -15.09 -0.77
CA ARG A 472 8.07 -16.43 -0.70
C ARG A 472 7.52 -17.26 0.43
N THR A 473 7.14 -16.62 1.53
CA THR A 473 6.56 -17.32 2.68
C THR A 473 6.00 -16.33 3.69
N VAL A 474 5.34 -16.83 4.72
CA VAL A 474 5.16 -16.15 6.00
C VAL A 474 6.38 -16.49 6.86
N PHE A 475 7.09 -15.49 7.34
CA PHE A 475 8.32 -15.64 8.08
C PHE A 475 8.12 -16.55 9.31
N GLY A 476 8.97 -17.58 9.43
CA GLY A 476 8.89 -18.57 10.51
C GLY A 476 7.72 -19.55 10.43
N ASP A 477 6.79 -19.41 9.47
CA ASP A 477 5.58 -20.23 9.40
C ASP A 477 5.11 -20.46 7.94
N HIS A 478 5.83 -21.31 7.22
CA HIS A 478 5.50 -21.65 5.83
C HIS A 478 4.14 -22.34 5.69
N GLN A 479 3.74 -23.15 6.68
CA GLN A 479 2.43 -23.80 6.67
C GLN A 479 1.30 -22.78 6.67
N ARG A 480 1.45 -21.67 7.40
CA ARG A 480 0.48 -20.58 7.38
C ARG A 480 0.38 -19.90 6.01
N CYS A 481 1.47 -19.83 5.25
CA CYS A 481 1.45 -19.36 3.87
C CYS A 481 0.59 -20.30 3.00
N ILE A 482 0.83 -21.61 3.07
CA ILE A 482 0.04 -22.62 2.35
C ILE A 482 -1.44 -22.52 2.73
N ASP A 483 -1.76 -22.55 4.02
CA ASP A 483 -3.15 -22.55 4.51
C ASP A 483 -3.91 -21.28 4.14
N THR A 484 -3.22 -20.14 4.08
CA THR A 484 -3.86 -18.84 3.79
C THR A 484 -4.10 -18.62 2.31
N TYR A 485 -3.14 -18.97 1.44
CA TYR A 485 -3.14 -18.50 0.06
C TYR A 485 -3.26 -19.60 -0.99
N PHE A 486 -2.95 -20.87 -0.66
CA PHE A 486 -2.85 -21.92 -1.66
C PHE A 486 -3.74 -23.14 -1.41
N LYS A 487 -4.27 -23.28 -0.19
CA LYS A 487 -5.07 -24.45 0.22
C LYS A 487 -6.53 -24.37 -0.24
N THR A 488 -7.11 -23.17 -0.26
CA THR A 488 -8.54 -22.97 -0.57
C THR A 488 -8.87 -23.40 -1.99
N TYR A 489 -8.00 -23.04 -2.94
CA TYR A 489 -8.11 -23.41 -4.35
C TYR A 489 -6.79 -24.01 -4.83
N PRO A 490 -6.62 -25.34 -4.81
CA PRO A 490 -5.37 -25.99 -5.21
C PRO A 490 -4.95 -25.62 -6.65
N GLY A 491 -3.70 -25.23 -6.83
CA GLY A 491 -3.17 -24.78 -8.12
C GLY A 491 -3.34 -23.29 -8.40
N TYR A 492 -3.95 -22.54 -7.47
CA TYR A 492 -4.12 -21.08 -7.56
C TYR A 492 -3.59 -20.39 -6.32
N TYR A 493 -3.11 -19.15 -6.52
CA TYR A 493 -2.95 -18.22 -5.41
C TYR A 493 -4.30 -17.55 -5.13
N PHE A 494 -4.84 -17.75 -3.93
CA PHE A 494 -6.11 -17.16 -3.48
C PHE A 494 -5.85 -15.78 -2.89
N THR A 495 -6.37 -14.75 -3.53
CA THR A 495 -6.16 -13.35 -3.11
C THR A 495 -6.95 -12.97 -1.86
N GLY A 496 -8.02 -13.69 -1.56
CA GLY A 496 -9.00 -13.33 -0.53
C GLY A 496 -9.88 -12.12 -0.92
N ASP A 497 -9.81 -11.68 -2.17
CA ASP A 497 -10.65 -10.63 -2.74
C ASP A 497 -11.70 -11.22 -3.69
N SER A 498 -12.87 -10.59 -3.76
CA SER A 498 -13.87 -10.82 -4.80
C SER A 498 -13.70 -9.79 -5.90
N ALA A 499 -13.95 -10.20 -7.14
CA ALA A 499 -13.93 -9.30 -8.28
C ALA A 499 -15.06 -9.61 -9.26
N ARG A 500 -15.42 -8.60 -10.05
CA ARG A 500 -16.29 -8.71 -11.22
C ARG A 500 -15.44 -8.46 -12.48
N ARG A 501 -15.71 -9.22 -13.53
CA ARG A 501 -15.16 -9.01 -14.87
C ARG A 501 -16.30 -8.72 -15.84
N ASP A 502 -16.18 -7.69 -16.67
CA ASP A 502 -17.17 -7.33 -17.68
C ASP A 502 -16.93 -7.98 -19.04
N GLU A 503 -17.73 -7.59 -20.04
CA GLU A 503 -17.65 -8.11 -21.41
C GLU A 503 -16.35 -7.71 -22.14
N ASP A 504 -15.74 -6.59 -21.75
CA ASP A 504 -14.45 -6.14 -22.29
C ASP A 504 -13.26 -6.81 -21.60
N GLY A 505 -13.52 -7.63 -20.57
CA GLY A 505 -12.51 -8.29 -19.74
C GLY A 505 -11.87 -7.38 -18.71
N ASP A 506 -12.52 -6.28 -18.33
CA ASP A 506 -12.05 -5.37 -17.31
C ASP A 506 -12.50 -5.83 -15.91
N TYR A 507 -11.62 -5.66 -14.91
CA TYR A 507 -11.82 -6.11 -13.54
C TYR A 507 -12.19 -4.97 -12.61
N TRP A 508 -13.23 -5.20 -11.79
CA TRP A 508 -13.55 -4.42 -10.60
C TRP A 508 -13.33 -5.30 -9.38
N VAL A 509 -12.46 -4.89 -8.47
CA VAL A 509 -12.33 -5.55 -7.16
C VAL A 509 -13.47 -5.05 -6.28
N THR A 510 -14.35 -5.96 -5.88
CA THR A 510 -15.61 -5.62 -5.17
C THR A 510 -15.47 -5.69 -3.65
N GLY A 511 -14.30 -6.10 -3.15
CA GLY A 511 -13.96 -6.15 -1.72
C GLY A 511 -13.41 -7.50 -1.29
N ARG A 512 -13.23 -7.66 0.02
CA ARG A 512 -12.74 -8.91 0.61
C ARG A 512 -13.82 -9.99 0.56
N VAL A 513 -13.40 -11.24 0.34
CA VAL A 513 -14.33 -12.40 0.39
C VAL A 513 -15.00 -12.50 1.76
N ASP A 514 -14.27 -12.17 2.85
CA ASP A 514 -14.80 -12.15 4.23
C ASP A 514 -15.80 -10.99 4.46
N ASP A 515 -15.80 -9.96 3.60
CA ASP A 515 -16.70 -8.80 3.66
C ASP A 515 -17.93 -8.95 2.74
N VAL A 516 -18.07 -10.09 2.06
CA VAL A 516 -19.28 -10.41 1.30
C VAL A 516 -20.40 -10.83 2.24
N ILE A 517 -21.58 -10.24 2.06
CA ILE A 517 -22.78 -10.51 2.85
C ILE A 517 -23.71 -11.44 2.05
N ASN A 518 -24.20 -12.50 2.70
CA ASN A 518 -25.21 -13.40 2.12
C ASN A 518 -26.60 -13.07 2.67
N VAL A 519 -27.38 -12.30 1.92
CA VAL A 519 -28.74 -11.91 2.30
C VAL A 519 -29.74 -12.72 1.50
N SER A 520 -30.48 -13.59 2.15
CA SER A 520 -31.55 -14.42 1.51
C SER A 520 -31.05 -15.15 0.24
N GLY A 521 -29.81 -15.65 0.24
CA GLY A 521 -29.20 -16.33 -0.89
C GLY A 521 -28.56 -15.42 -1.96
N HIS A 522 -28.64 -14.10 -1.79
CA HIS A 522 -27.93 -13.13 -2.64
C HIS A 522 -26.58 -12.78 -2.04
N ARG A 523 -25.55 -12.94 -2.83
CA ARG A 523 -24.17 -12.56 -2.44
C ARG A 523 -23.94 -11.10 -2.81
N LEU A 524 -23.78 -10.24 -1.79
CA LEU A 524 -23.59 -8.79 -1.93
C LEU A 524 -22.20 -8.37 -1.46
N GLY A 525 -21.50 -7.62 -2.28
CA GLY A 525 -20.28 -6.93 -1.84
C GLY A 525 -20.64 -5.73 -0.95
N THR A 526 -19.95 -5.60 0.20
CA THR A 526 -20.17 -4.43 1.07
C THR A 526 -19.88 -3.12 0.34
N ALA A 527 -18.89 -3.11 -0.54
CA ALA A 527 -18.48 -1.94 -1.31
C ALA A 527 -19.59 -1.41 -2.25
N GLU A 528 -20.45 -2.28 -2.77
CA GLU A 528 -21.58 -1.85 -3.63
C GLU A 528 -22.59 -1.02 -2.83
N ILE A 529 -22.90 -1.48 -1.61
CA ILE A 529 -23.86 -0.80 -0.72
C ILE A 529 -23.24 0.50 -0.18
N GLU A 530 -21.96 0.46 0.19
CA GLU A 530 -21.18 1.65 0.62
C GLU A 530 -21.17 2.71 -0.48
N SER A 531 -20.90 2.31 -1.72
CA SER A 531 -20.93 3.21 -2.88
C SER A 531 -22.30 3.83 -3.09
N ALA A 532 -23.37 3.03 -2.99
CA ALA A 532 -24.72 3.56 -3.12
C ALA A 532 -25.05 4.57 -2.00
N LEU A 533 -24.64 4.30 -0.76
CA LEU A 533 -24.86 5.25 0.35
C LEU A 533 -24.12 6.57 0.13
N VAL A 534 -22.87 6.52 -0.35
CA VAL A 534 -22.04 7.71 -0.59
C VAL A 534 -22.53 8.57 -1.77
N LEU A 535 -23.32 8.00 -2.70
CA LEU A 535 -24.01 8.79 -3.75
C LEU A 535 -25.06 9.76 -3.19
N HIS A 536 -25.51 9.58 -1.96
CA HIS A 536 -26.46 10.48 -1.33
C HIS A 536 -25.75 11.72 -0.77
N ASN A 537 -26.27 12.92 -1.10
CA ASN A 537 -25.64 14.21 -0.79
C ASN A 537 -25.35 14.45 0.70
N SER A 538 -26.11 13.81 1.60
CA SER A 538 -25.92 13.93 3.05
C SER A 538 -24.88 12.96 3.62
N VAL A 539 -24.28 12.06 2.80
CA VAL A 539 -23.36 11.03 3.28
C VAL A 539 -21.92 11.37 2.90
N ALA A 540 -21.06 11.54 3.90
CA ALA A 540 -19.63 11.74 3.71
C ALA A 540 -18.88 10.41 3.52
N GLU A 541 -19.26 9.38 4.31
CA GLU A 541 -18.60 8.08 4.30
C GLU A 541 -19.54 7.00 4.82
N ALA A 542 -19.38 5.78 4.32
CA ALA A 542 -20.14 4.62 4.80
C ALA A 542 -19.23 3.39 4.93
N ALA A 543 -19.56 2.54 5.91
CA ALA A 543 -18.99 1.20 6.03
C ALA A 543 -20.11 0.21 6.31
N VAL A 544 -20.14 -0.89 5.57
CA VAL A 544 -21.19 -1.90 5.64
C VAL A 544 -20.62 -3.22 6.10
N VAL A 545 -21.34 -3.91 6.96
CA VAL A 545 -21.02 -5.25 7.44
C VAL A 545 -22.25 -6.13 7.50
N GLY A 546 -22.04 -7.43 7.36
CA GLY A 546 -23.07 -8.43 7.68
C GLY A 546 -23.14 -8.67 9.19
N TYR A 547 -24.35 -8.89 9.71
CA TYR A 547 -24.59 -9.34 11.08
C TYR A 547 -25.58 -10.52 11.07
N PRO A 548 -25.59 -11.38 12.10
CA PRO A 548 -26.53 -12.51 12.18
C PRO A 548 -27.98 -12.04 12.15
N HIS A 549 -28.80 -12.65 11.29
CA HIS A 549 -30.21 -12.34 11.15
C HIS A 549 -31.05 -13.62 11.05
N ASP A 550 -32.05 -13.80 11.96
CA ASP A 550 -32.77 -15.04 12.16
C ASP A 550 -33.49 -15.57 10.90
N ILE A 551 -33.93 -14.68 10.02
CA ILE A 551 -34.72 -15.08 8.83
C ILE A 551 -33.85 -15.12 7.56
N LYS A 552 -32.91 -14.16 7.42
CA LYS A 552 -32.14 -13.96 6.19
C LYS A 552 -30.76 -14.63 6.21
N GLY A 553 -30.39 -15.24 7.34
CA GLY A 553 -29.03 -15.70 7.62
C GLY A 553 -28.10 -14.55 8.01
N GLN A 554 -27.98 -13.56 7.13
CA GLN A 554 -27.30 -12.29 7.42
C GLN A 554 -28.20 -11.11 7.08
N GLY A 555 -28.14 -10.08 7.92
CA GLY A 555 -28.70 -8.75 7.67
C GLY A 555 -27.60 -7.75 7.33
N ILE A 556 -27.97 -6.63 6.77
CA ILE A 556 -27.06 -5.54 6.37
C ILE A 556 -27.07 -4.47 7.45
N TYR A 557 -25.91 -4.22 8.05
CA TYR A 557 -25.70 -3.14 9.01
C TYR A 557 -24.77 -2.09 8.38
N ALA A 558 -25.25 -0.87 8.23
CA ALA A 558 -24.52 0.25 7.67
C ALA A 558 -24.15 1.27 8.75
N TYR A 559 -22.87 1.61 8.83
CA TYR A 559 -22.35 2.73 9.61
C TYR A 559 -22.16 3.91 8.65
N VAL A 560 -22.80 5.04 8.94
CA VAL A 560 -22.84 6.20 8.04
C VAL A 560 -22.33 7.44 8.77
N THR A 561 -21.32 8.08 8.21
CA THR A 561 -20.86 9.40 8.63
C THR A 561 -21.49 10.44 7.71
N LEU A 562 -22.14 11.43 8.29
CA LEU A 562 -22.84 12.48 7.54
C LEU A 562 -21.91 13.60 7.13
N MET A 563 -22.30 14.34 6.08
CA MET A 563 -21.66 15.60 5.70
C MET A 563 -21.79 16.63 6.82
N SER A 564 -20.83 17.55 6.88
CA SER A 564 -20.84 18.61 7.89
C SER A 564 -22.10 19.48 7.76
N GLY A 565 -22.83 19.60 8.85
CA GLY A 565 -24.08 20.39 8.91
C GLY A 565 -25.36 19.56 8.72
N GLU A 566 -25.25 18.26 8.45
CA GLU A 566 -26.38 17.34 8.38
C GLU A 566 -26.69 16.74 9.76
N ASP A 567 -27.98 16.60 10.08
CA ASP A 567 -28.44 16.04 11.35
C ASP A 567 -28.85 14.56 11.23
N PRO A 568 -28.53 13.71 12.21
CA PRO A 568 -28.84 12.28 12.20
C PRO A 568 -30.31 12.01 12.56
N THR A 569 -31.23 12.22 11.60
CA THR A 569 -32.68 12.08 11.80
C THR A 569 -33.19 10.69 11.36
N GLU A 570 -34.34 10.27 11.93
CA GLU A 570 -35.04 9.04 11.51
C GLU A 570 -35.56 9.12 10.07
N ASP A 571 -35.92 10.31 9.60
CA ASP A 571 -36.39 10.50 8.24
C ASP A 571 -35.23 10.33 7.24
N LEU A 572 -34.04 10.87 7.53
CA LEU A 572 -32.84 10.64 6.73
C LEU A 572 -32.43 9.15 6.71
N ARG A 573 -32.58 8.44 7.85
CA ARG A 573 -32.33 6.98 7.89
C ARG A 573 -33.26 6.21 6.94
N LYS A 574 -34.54 6.53 6.92
CA LYS A 574 -35.48 5.93 5.99
C LYS A 574 -35.19 6.28 4.54
N GLU A 575 -34.84 7.54 4.28
CA GLU A 575 -34.46 8.03 2.97
C GLU A 575 -33.25 7.27 2.43
N LEU A 576 -32.16 7.14 3.21
CA LEU A 576 -30.97 6.38 2.84
C LEU A 576 -31.28 4.91 2.56
N THR A 577 -32.12 4.28 3.39
CA THR A 577 -32.57 2.89 3.16
C THR A 577 -33.33 2.74 1.85
N GLN A 578 -34.21 3.68 1.52
CA GLN A 578 -34.98 3.66 0.26
C GLN A 578 -34.03 3.97 -0.93
N PHE A 579 -33.10 4.88 -0.75
CA PHE A 579 -32.13 5.26 -1.75
C PHE A 579 -31.28 4.06 -2.19
N VAL A 580 -30.70 3.30 -1.25
CA VAL A 580 -29.96 2.06 -1.56
C VAL A 580 -30.85 1.06 -2.28
N GLY A 581 -32.12 0.93 -1.85
CA GLY A 581 -33.08 0.04 -2.51
C GLY A 581 -33.42 0.44 -3.95
N LYS A 582 -33.33 1.73 -4.27
CA LYS A 582 -33.51 2.26 -5.63
C LYS A 582 -32.29 2.05 -6.49
N GLU A 583 -31.10 2.28 -5.94
CA GLU A 583 -29.83 2.19 -6.68
C GLU A 583 -29.42 0.73 -6.99
N ILE A 584 -29.58 -0.18 -6.02
CA ILE A 584 -29.12 -1.57 -6.16
C ILE A 584 -30.28 -2.55 -6.30
N GLY A 585 -31.32 -2.38 -5.46
CA GLY A 585 -32.45 -3.29 -5.40
C GLY A 585 -32.94 -3.50 -3.96
N ALA A 586 -34.18 -3.96 -3.83
CA ALA A 586 -34.86 -4.11 -2.53
C ALA A 586 -34.12 -5.06 -1.56
N PHE A 587 -33.36 -6.03 -2.08
CA PHE A 587 -32.61 -7.02 -1.30
C PHE A 587 -31.34 -6.44 -0.66
N ALA A 588 -30.85 -5.30 -1.15
CA ALA A 588 -29.66 -4.61 -0.64
C ALA A 588 -29.96 -3.53 0.40
N LYS A 589 -31.23 -3.34 0.76
CA LYS A 589 -31.63 -2.35 1.76
C LYS A 589 -31.04 -2.68 3.13
N PRO A 590 -30.26 -1.76 3.75
CA PRO A 590 -29.80 -1.95 5.11
C PRO A 590 -30.99 -2.13 6.08
N GLU A 591 -30.93 -3.16 6.91
CA GLU A 591 -31.88 -3.33 8.04
C GLU A 591 -31.56 -2.32 9.14
N VAL A 592 -30.28 -2.03 9.33
CA VAL A 592 -29.83 -1.10 10.36
C VAL A 592 -28.90 -0.07 9.74
N ILE A 593 -29.19 1.20 9.98
CA ILE A 593 -28.26 2.31 9.70
C ILE A 593 -27.93 2.97 11.04
N GLN A 594 -26.67 2.96 11.40
CA GLN A 594 -26.14 3.70 12.54
C GLN A 594 -25.38 4.93 12.05
N PHE A 595 -25.82 6.10 12.45
CA PHE A 595 -25.04 7.31 12.25
C PHE A 595 -23.85 7.33 13.19
N ALA A 596 -22.65 7.52 12.63
CA ALA A 596 -21.38 7.43 13.31
C ALA A 596 -20.62 8.76 13.19
N PRO A 597 -19.99 9.25 14.28
CA PRO A 597 -19.16 10.45 14.20
C PRO A 597 -17.90 10.23 13.38
N GLY A 598 -17.52 8.99 13.15
CA GLY A 598 -16.41 8.52 12.34
C GLY A 598 -16.37 7.01 12.27
N LEU A 599 -15.55 6.45 11.39
CA LEU A 599 -15.36 5.01 11.24
C LEU A 599 -14.04 4.57 11.89
N PRO A 600 -13.97 3.34 12.48
CA PRO A 600 -12.74 2.82 13.05
C PRO A 600 -11.77 2.50 11.91
N LYS A 601 -10.76 3.34 11.75
CA LYS A 601 -9.77 3.23 10.70
C LYS A 601 -8.41 2.90 11.29
N THR A 602 -7.64 2.12 10.53
CA THR A 602 -6.19 2.08 10.77
C THR A 602 -5.60 3.46 10.48
N ARG A 603 -4.39 3.68 10.96
CA ARG A 603 -3.67 4.94 10.69
C ARG A 603 -3.30 5.13 9.21
N SER A 604 -3.42 4.07 8.39
CA SER A 604 -3.36 4.16 6.93
C SER A 604 -4.69 4.54 6.27
N GLY A 605 -5.74 4.77 7.08
CA GLY A 605 -7.08 5.11 6.59
C GLY A 605 -7.97 3.91 6.28
N LYS A 606 -7.47 2.67 6.34
CA LYS A 606 -8.25 1.47 6.06
C LYS A 606 -9.29 1.23 7.16
N ILE A 607 -10.55 1.09 6.77
CA ILE A 607 -11.66 0.78 7.69
C ILE A 607 -11.48 -0.62 8.29
N MET A 608 -11.59 -0.73 9.61
CA MET A 608 -11.48 -1.98 10.34
C MET A 608 -12.85 -2.68 10.45
N ARG A 609 -13.36 -3.21 9.34
CA ARG A 609 -14.68 -3.88 9.26
C ARG A 609 -14.84 -5.01 10.27
N ARG A 610 -13.76 -5.68 10.66
CA ARG A 610 -13.77 -6.69 11.71
C ARG A 610 -14.35 -6.16 13.03
N ILE A 611 -13.95 -4.96 13.44
CA ILE A 611 -14.47 -4.31 14.66
C ILE A 611 -15.94 -3.94 14.46
N LEU A 612 -16.29 -3.34 13.34
CA LEU A 612 -17.68 -2.98 13.01
C LEU A 612 -18.60 -4.20 13.00
N ARG A 613 -18.15 -5.32 12.43
CA ARG A 613 -18.90 -6.59 12.40
C ARG A 613 -19.19 -7.12 13.79
N LYS A 614 -18.20 -7.06 14.69
CA LYS A 614 -18.36 -7.50 16.08
C LYS A 614 -19.29 -6.59 16.87
N ILE A 615 -19.25 -5.29 16.65
CA ILE A 615 -20.19 -4.34 17.24
C ILE A 615 -21.62 -4.63 16.72
N ALA A 616 -21.78 -4.83 15.41
CA ALA A 616 -23.07 -5.17 14.80
C ALA A 616 -23.63 -6.51 15.28
N ALA A 617 -22.77 -7.48 15.60
CA ALA A 617 -23.15 -8.79 16.14
C ALA A 617 -23.29 -8.80 17.68
N ASN A 618 -23.09 -7.67 18.38
CA ASN A 618 -23.05 -7.55 19.84
C ASN A 618 -21.96 -8.42 20.52
N GLU A 619 -20.86 -8.72 19.82
CA GLU A 619 -19.71 -9.49 20.34
C GLU A 619 -18.64 -8.55 20.95
N LEU A 620 -19.00 -7.77 21.95
CA LEU A 620 -18.19 -6.66 22.46
C LEU A 620 -16.95 -7.12 23.26
N ASP A 621 -16.99 -8.30 23.87
CA ASP A 621 -15.89 -8.84 24.69
C ASP A 621 -14.71 -9.36 23.85
N SER A 622 -14.86 -9.42 22.53
CA SER A 622 -13.91 -10.06 21.62
C SER A 622 -13.51 -9.19 20.42
N LEU A 623 -13.44 -7.88 20.59
CA LEU A 623 -13.13 -6.94 19.48
C LEU A 623 -11.78 -7.21 18.79
N GLY A 624 -10.87 -7.93 19.47
CA GLY A 624 -9.54 -8.25 18.99
C GLY A 624 -8.59 -7.05 19.01
N ASP A 625 -7.52 -7.10 18.21
CA ASP A 625 -6.48 -6.06 18.22
C ASP A 625 -7.04 -4.70 17.74
N THR A 626 -7.08 -3.73 18.63
CA THR A 626 -7.47 -2.33 18.39
C THR A 626 -6.27 -1.38 18.38
N THR A 627 -5.05 -1.90 18.58
CA THR A 627 -3.82 -1.10 18.74
C THR A 627 -3.40 -0.38 17.47
N THR A 628 -3.91 -0.82 16.32
CA THR A 628 -3.63 -0.23 15.00
C THR A 628 -4.59 0.91 14.63
N LEU A 629 -5.58 1.21 15.48
CA LEU A 629 -6.55 2.27 15.23
C LEU A 629 -5.91 3.67 15.28
N ALA A 630 -6.34 4.53 14.39
CA ALA A 630 -5.96 5.94 14.39
C ALA A 630 -6.55 6.68 15.60
N GLU A 631 -7.82 6.43 15.88
CA GLU A 631 -8.58 6.99 17.00
C GLU A 631 -9.36 5.88 17.73
N PRO A 632 -8.80 5.29 18.79
CA PRO A 632 -9.48 4.22 19.53
C PRO A 632 -10.83 4.64 20.15
N SER A 633 -10.98 5.91 20.53
CA SER A 633 -12.22 6.47 21.11
C SER A 633 -13.44 6.37 20.19
N VAL A 634 -13.24 6.28 18.87
CA VAL A 634 -14.34 6.06 17.92
C VAL A 634 -15.05 4.74 18.18
N VAL A 635 -14.33 3.71 18.62
CA VAL A 635 -14.91 2.39 18.92
C VAL A 635 -15.86 2.49 20.12
N ASP A 636 -15.47 3.21 21.17
CA ASP A 636 -16.32 3.40 22.35
C ASP A 636 -17.62 4.13 21.97
N LEU A 637 -17.52 5.18 21.16
CA LEU A 637 -18.70 5.92 20.67
C LEU A 637 -19.61 5.05 19.80
N LEU A 638 -19.06 4.17 18.96
CA LEU A 638 -19.84 3.24 18.15
C LEU A 638 -20.58 2.22 19.02
N ILE A 639 -19.95 1.72 20.07
CA ILE A 639 -20.55 0.79 21.04
C ILE A 639 -21.68 1.48 21.83
N GLU A 640 -21.43 2.69 22.33
CA GLU A 640 -22.42 3.47 23.08
C GLU A 640 -23.67 3.79 22.26
N ASN A 641 -23.49 4.14 20.98
CA ASN A 641 -24.54 4.58 20.08
C ASN A 641 -25.07 3.47 19.14
N ARG A 642 -24.75 2.20 19.42
CA ARG A 642 -25.19 1.12 18.52
C ARG A 642 -26.72 1.05 18.41
N ALA A 643 -27.19 0.82 17.19
CA ALA A 643 -28.61 0.87 16.86
C ALA A 643 -29.36 -0.46 17.13
N ASN A 644 -28.64 -1.53 17.45
CA ASN A 644 -29.15 -2.88 17.73
C ASN A 644 -28.96 -3.29 19.20
N LYS A 645 -29.15 -2.35 20.13
CA LYS A 645 -29.11 -2.60 21.59
C LYS A 645 -30.19 -3.57 22.03
#